data_e30742897632f1734148444e7547b829
#
_entry.id   e30742897632f1734148444e7547b829
#
_cell.length_a   1.000
_cell.length_b   1.000
_cell.length_c   1.000
_cell.angle_alpha   90.00
_cell.angle_beta   90.00
_cell.angle_gamma   90.00
#
_symmetry.space_group_name_H-M   'P 1'
#
loop_
_entity.id
_entity.type
_entity.pdbx_description
1 polymer ?
#
loop_
_entity_poly.entity_id
_entity_poly.type
_entity_poly.pdbx_seq_one_letter_code
_entity_poly.pdbx_strand_id
1 'polypeptide(L)'
;MKTINNRKSLLVIPLMIITTVLFAQRGTVSGQVTDEINSEGLIGVQIYVPSLTTGAVTDINGNYTLELPVGSYLIQVSYVGYSTIEQTVEVSAQPQTLNFQLNEDLFALDAVVVTGTFAERSLFDSPQSLTRVNANQLATLTANSQADILRTVPGIHAEGGGGEVASNVFVRGLPSGGQYQFTPLQVDGLPVLSAFGLNSSAHDVYFRNDIGIENLEFVRGGVSTLFGAGSVAGIINYTSVVGGIDPKNKVALEWAEGGRAKTEFLTSGPINDRTFYAISGFYRYDEGPLETGLNTEGVQLRGNLKTISKDGNGTFKVSAQYIDDNVQFYLPYPLQNDNGDYSRPTGNDGEEVFTMLTGQATEFSFATPNGVFETPIENGVATKGGYLMMDLQRSFANDWELSAKAKYANYDHQFNLFLDGDGVHNVPETQDGYLLDRELPTADSATFIYVDTGEELAAGDLLFENRVLDRERPMREVVSEINLSKVIGNHTLTFGTFNSYTKAEDNNWIWNFLGDFSNSPRMVGLTYTDRATGNTESYATGGFISGSQTSNREHAMRKSAFYFADQIVTDAYSIDFGVRYENAKGFITRETGIGSNTFQKGTVEASDVTVALAGLYRLSAKTNVYLNASTGYFFPEIRSVSFSSAGRPQSYETERILQAEGGVKYGSDVLSTSLAAYFVTLKDRRTVDFINDGSGGVIENVENQDTRTFGIEANASYYVNTAFNIYGNLTLQQHELTKNETDPTLEGNWLRRQPRVMGMIGASYQAGAIDANISNNFIGKKFANTSNTAELEGYGIVRLDAGYTLNLGESETLRFGLSVFNLLDTDGVTEGSPRQGDTQIGGGEFFVGRPILPRRVFGRLTFSF
;
A
#
# COMPACT_ATOMS: atom_id res chain seq x y z
N MET A 1 68.67 -77.29 35.24
CA MET A 1 68.22 -78.60 35.80
C MET A 1 66.75 -78.71 35.60
N LYS A 2 66.35 -79.74 34.82
CA LYS A 2 65.03 -80.34 34.63
C LYS A 2 63.89 -79.46 34.13
N THR A 3 63.59 -79.47 32.82
CA THR A 3 62.70 -80.39 32.11
C THR A 3 61.37 -80.68 32.81
N ILE A 4 60.25 -80.30 32.19
CA ILE A 4 59.20 -81.32 31.74
C ILE A 4 58.28 -80.73 30.79
N ASN A 5 58.14 -81.37 29.60
CA ASN A 5 57.11 -81.32 28.61
C ASN A 5 55.71 -81.54 29.12
N ASN A 6 54.70 -80.88 28.58
CA ASN A 6 53.48 -81.58 28.23
C ASN A 6 52.68 -80.84 27.15
N ARG A 7 52.66 -81.50 26.00
CA ARG A 7 51.72 -81.21 24.91
C ARG A 7 50.32 -81.46 25.34
N LYS A 8 49.42 -80.54 25.19
CA LYS A 8 48.00 -80.82 24.90
C LYS A 8 47.57 -79.92 23.80
N SER A 9 47.41 -80.49 22.61
CA SER A 9 46.70 -80.05 21.47
C SER A 9 45.29 -79.71 21.86
N LEU A 10 44.88 -78.45 21.82
CA LEU A 10 43.47 -78.06 21.79
C LEU A 10 43.26 -77.45 20.42
N LEU A 11 42.43 -78.12 19.66
CA LEU A 11 41.79 -77.64 18.43
C LEU A 11 41.03 -76.34 18.83
N VAL A 12 41.53 -75.22 18.49
CA VAL A 12 40.71 -73.95 18.46
C VAL A 12 40.16 -73.86 17.05
N ILE A 13 38.89 -74.23 16.89
CA ILE A 13 38.06 -73.91 15.76
C ILE A 13 38.03 -72.37 15.65
N PRO A 14 38.51 -71.76 14.56
CA PRO A 14 38.25 -70.36 14.37
C PRO A 14 36.74 -70.20 14.04
N LEU A 15 35.97 -69.69 15.04
CA LEU A 15 34.64 -69.23 14.81
C LEU A 15 34.81 -67.95 13.94
N MET A 16 34.73 -68.12 12.65
CA MET A 16 34.56 -67.10 11.68
C MET A 16 33.20 -66.48 11.97
N ILE A 17 33.16 -65.48 12.81
CA ILE A 17 32.06 -64.52 12.85
C ILE A 17 32.07 -63.84 11.50
N ILE A 18 31.29 -64.37 10.57
CA ILE A 18 30.85 -63.62 9.39
C ILE A 18 29.98 -62.51 9.93
N THR A 19 30.59 -61.38 10.26
CA THR A 19 29.86 -60.11 10.28
C THR A 19 29.45 -59.84 8.83
N THR A 20 28.27 -60.33 8.48
CA THR A 20 27.56 -59.79 7.32
C THR A 20 27.32 -58.32 7.66
N VAL A 21 28.21 -57.46 7.18
CA VAL A 21 27.94 -56.05 7.02
C VAL A 21 26.76 -56.04 6.07
N LEU A 22 25.57 -55.89 6.62
CA LEU A 22 24.38 -55.55 5.86
C LEU A 22 24.67 -54.14 5.29
N PHE A 23 25.26 -54.11 4.09
CA PHE A 23 25.14 -52.93 3.26
C PHE A 23 23.65 -52.77 2.99
N ALA A 24 22.99 -51.90 3.74
CA ALA A 24 21.66 -51.47 3.34
C ALA A 24 21.78 -51.00 1.91
N GLN A 25 21.14 -51.69 0.99
CA GLN A 25 21.09 -51.30 -0.42
C GLN A 25 20.50 -49.89 -0.44
N ARG A 26 21.23 -48.92 -0.98
CA ARG A 26 20.74 -47.58 -1.20
C ARG A 26 20.17 -47.48 -2.59
N GLY A 27 19.06 -46.78 -2.73
CA GLY A 27 18.49 -46.34 -3.98
C GLY A 27 18.72 -44.86 -4.14
N THR A 28 18.83 -44.44 -5.36
CA THR A 28 18.94 -43.02 -5.72
C THR A 28 17.58 -42.52 -6.22
N VAL A 29 17.05 -41.52 -5.58
CA VAL A 29 15.87 -40.76 -6.03
C VAL A 29 16.36 -39.40 -6.54
N SER A 30 16.15 -39.12 -7.80
CA SER A 30 16.49 -37.82 -8.42
C SER A 30 15.27 -37.25 -9.14
N GLY A 31 15.24 -35.97 -9.38
CA GLY A 31 14.13 -35.36 -10.09
C GLY A 31 14.31 -33.84 -10.17
N GLN A 32 13.30 -33.19 -10.66
CA GLN A 32 13.22 -31.76 -10.76
C GLN A 32 11.99 -31.26 -9.98
N VAL A 33 12.17 -30.13 -9.30
CA VAL A 33 11.06 -29.41 -8.69
C VAL A 33 10.85 -28.13 -9.48
N THR A 34 9.64 -27.94 -9.97
CA THR A 34 9.29 -26.77 -10.80
C THR A 34 8.09 -26.04 -10.21
N ASP A 35 7.98 -24.77 -10.53
CA ASP A 35 6.74 -24.01 -10.34
C ASP A 35 5.66 -24.55 -11.29
N GLU A 36 4.45 -24.74 -10.81
CA GLU A 36 3.36 -25.29 -11.60
C GLU A 36 2.86 -24.31 -12.68
N ILE A 37 3.02 -23.00 -12.46
CA ILE A 37 2.52 -21.97 -13.39
C ILE A 37 3.46 -21.77 -14.58
N ASN A 38 4.73 -21.51 -14.27
CA ASN A 38 5.72 -21.08 -15.27
C ASN A 38 6.70 -22.18 -15.67
N SER A 39 6.59 -23.36 -15.00
CA SER A 39 7.49 -24.52 -15.20
C SER A 39 8.98 -24.20 -14.93
N GLU A 40 9.28 -23.06 -14.27
CA GLU A 40 10.65 -22.74 -13.86
C GLU A 40 11.14 -23.72 -12.79
N GLY A 41 12.39 -24.15 -12.89
CA GLY A 41 13.03 -24.94 -11.86
C GLY A 41 13.20 -24.14 -10.58
N LEU A 42 12.70 -24.63 -9.47
CA LEU A 42 12.76 -23.95 -8.17
C LEU A 42 14.07 -24.30 -7.45
N ILE A 43 14.96 -23.32 -7.34
CA ILE A 43 16.21 -23.44 -6.58
C ILE A 43 15.99 -23.36 -5.08
N GLY A 44 16.68 -24.18 -4.31
CA GLY A 44 16.63 -24.12 -2.85
C GLY A 44 15.44 -24.81 -2.22
N VAL A 45 14.64 -25.55 -2.99
CA VAL A 45 13.55 -26.38 -2.46
C VAL A 45 14.12 -27.46 -1.57
N GLN A 46 13.58 -27.62 -0.38
CA GLN A 46 13.96 -28.68 0.54
C GLN A 46 13.17 -29.95 0.26
N ILE A 47 13.89 -31.02 -0.04
CA ILE A 47 13.36 -32.39 -0.14
C ILE A 47 13.80 -33.11 1.12
N TYR A 48 12.87 -33.33 2.05
CA TYR A 48 13.17 -33.85 3.39
C TYR A 48 12.47 -35.19 3.66
N VAL A 49 13.18 -36.09 4.32
CA VAL A 49 12.67 -37.40 4.75
C VAL A 49 12.67 -37.43 6.27
N PRO A 50 11.53 -37.16 6.92
CA PRO A 50 11.45 -37.04 8.39
C PRO A 50 11.93 -38.26 9.15
N SER A 51 11.58 -39.45 8.66
CA SER A 51 11.93 -40.74 9.31
C SER A 51 13.44 -41.01 9.35
N LEU A 52 14.21 -40.42 8.44
CA LEU A 52 15.67 -40.58 8.36
C LEU A 52 16.46 -39.31 8.75
N THR A 53 15.76 -38.26 9.04
CA THR A 53 16.36 -36.94 9.35
C THR A 53 17.41 -36.55 8.29
N THR A 54 17.10 -36.79 7.00
CA THR A 54 17.99 -36.52 5.86
C THR A 54 17.21 -35.86 4.76
N GLY A 55 17.90 -35.17 3.86
CA GLY A 55 17.25 -34.47 2.77
C GLY A 55 18.26 -34.02 1.70
N ALA A 56 17.72 -33.39 0.68
CA ALA A 56 18.46 -32.71 -0.39
C ALA A 56 17.86 -31.31 -0.60
N VAL A 57 18.62 -30.46 -1.25
CA VAL A 57 18.16 -29.13 -1.68
C VAL A 57 18.32 -29.08 -3.18
N THR A 58 17.36 -28.48 -3.88
CA THR A 58 17.44 -28.35 -5.35
C THR A 58 18.54 -27.38 -5.79
N ASP A 59 19.16 -27.71 -6.89
CA ASP A 59 20.11 -26.85 -7.60
C ASP A 59 19.39 -25.68 -8.32
N ILE A 60 20.16 -24.90 -9.07
CA ILE A 60 19.67 -23.72 -9.79
C ILE A 60 18.61 -24.04 -10.87
N ASN A 61 18.58 -25.28 -11.36
CA ASN A 61 17.61 -25.75 -12.34
C ASN A 61 16.46 -26.53 -11.69
N GLY A 62 16.36 -26.48 -10.36
CA GLY A 62 15.36 -27.24 -9.60
C GLY A 62 15.69 -28.73 -9.48
N ASN A 63 16.85 -29.23 -9.91
CA ASN A 63 17.18 -30.61 -9.83
C ASN A 63 17.67 -31.00 -8.43
N TYR A 64 17.33 -32.23 -8.01
CA TYR A 64 17.80 -32.79 -6.76
C TYR A 64 18.22 -34.26 -6.92
N THR A 65 19.05 -34.70 -6.01
CA THR A 65 19.43 -36.09 -5.88
C THR A 65 19.50 -36.48 -4.40
N LEU A 66 18.82 -37.56 -4.03
CA LEU A 66 18.71 -38.05 -2.68
C LEU A 66 19.04 -39.54 -2.64
N GLU A 67 19.98 -39.94 -1.81
CA GLU A 67 20.34 -41.33 -1.58
C GLU A 67 19.70 -41.87 -0.30
N LEU A 68 18.79 -42.82 -0.44
CA LEU A 68 18.05 -43.41 0.66
C LEU A 68 18.27 -44.94 0.74
N PRO A 69 18.19 -45.57 1.93
CA PRO A 69 18.07 -47.01 2.01
C PRO A 69 16.82 -47.49 1.27
N VAL A 70 16.84 -48.71 0.77
CA VAL A 70 15.65 -49.32 0.14
C VAL A 70 14.53 -49.44 1.21
N GLY A 71 13.33 -48.96 0.87
CA GLY A 71 12.19 -48.89 1.80
C GLY A 71 11.12 -47.89 1.37
N SER A 72 10.06 -47.77 2.18
CA SER A 72 8.97 -46.83 1.96
C SER A 72 9.15 -45.60 2.86
N TYR A 73 9.18 -44.44 2.28
CA TYR A 73 9.47 -43.17 2.97
C TYR A 73 8.46 -42.08 2.59
N LEU A 74 8.05 -41.32 3.57
CA LEU A 74 7.38 -40.05 3.33
C LEU A 74 8.44 -39.00 2.95
N ILE A 75 8.32 -38.42 1.78
CA ILE A 75 9.14 -37.31 1.29
C ILE A 75 8.29 -36.05 1.41
N GLN A 76 8.81 -35.06 2.11
CA GLN A 76 8.27 -33.71 2.19
C GLN A 76 9.06 -32.79 1.26
N VAL A 77 8.37 -32.09 0.38
CA VAL A 77 8.95 -31.10 -0.52
C VAL A 77 8.39 -29.74 -0.13
N SER A 78 9.23 -28.88 0.40
CA SER A 78 8.83 -27.56 0.88
C SER A 78 9.69 -26.47 0.29
N TYR A 79 9.05 -25.39 -0.07
CA TYR A 79 9.70 -24.18 -0.55
C TYR A 79 8.95 -22.93 -0.08
N VAL A 80 9.71 -21.89 0.19
CA VAL A 80 9.16 -20.65 0.73
C VAL A 80 8.17 -20.04 -0.25
N GLY A 81 6.94 -19.80 0.20
CA GLY A 81 5.87 -19.21 -0.63
C GLY A 81 5.07 -20.23 -1.44
N TYR A 82 5.34 -21.53 -1.28
CA TYR A 82 4.68 -22.61 -1.98
C TYR A 82 4.02 -23.60 -1.01
N SER A 83 2.97 -24.26 -1.49
CA SER A 83 2.34 -25.35 -0.74
C SER A 83 3.29 -26.53 -0.59
N THR A 84 3.46 -27.01 0.63
CA THR A 84 4.28 -28.22 0.88
C THR A 84 3.60 -29.47 0.31
N ILE A 85 4.36 -30.27 -0.43
CA ILE A 85 3.90 -31.59 -0.93
C ILE A 85 4.44 -32.69 -0.03
N GLU A 86 3.59 -33.59 0.39
CA GLU A 86 3.94 -34.83 1.08
C GLU A 86 3.59 -36.04 0.19
N GLN A 87 4.59 -36.86 -0.13
CA GLN A 87 4.39 -38.04 -0.96
C GLN A 87 5.13 -39.24 -0.40
N THR A 88 4.41 -40.37 -0.23
CA THR A 88 5.04 -41.64 0.12
C THR A 88 5.67 -42.28 -1.12
N VAL A 89 6.93 -42.61 -1.03
CA VAL A 89 7.72 -43.18 -2.12
C VAL A 89 8.36 -44.48 -1.70
N GLU A 90 8.24 -45.49 -2.55
CA GLU A 90 8.92 -46.76 -2.43
C GLU A 90 10.30 -46.69 -3.11
N VAL A 91 11.35 -46.59 -2.31
CA VAL A 91 12.72 -46.51 -2.81
C VAL A 91 13.21 -47.92 -3.08
N SER A 92 13.58 -48.19 -4.35
CA SER A 92 14.19 -49.46 -4.80
C SER A 92 15.71 -49.27 -4.99
N ALA A 93 16.44 -50.39 -5.15
CA ALA A 93 17.88 -50.35 -5.45
C ALA A 93 18.22 -49.78 -6.84
N GLN A 94 17.22 -49.55 -7.71
CA GLN A 94 17.38 -48.93 -9.02
C GLN A 94 17.14 -47.44 -8.91
N PRO A 95 17.88 -46.60 -9.65
CA PRO A 95 17.63 -45.17 -9.74
C PRO A 95 16.18 -44.87 -10.17
N GLN A 96 15.54 -43.96 -9.49
CA GLN A 96 14.16 -43.54 -9.73
C GLN A 96 14.14 -42.04 -9.99
N THR A 97 13.29 -41.58 -10.92
CA THR A 97 13.05 -40.17 -11.18
C THR A 97 11.69 -39.82 -10.60
N LEU A 98 11.68 -38.74 -9.77
CA LEU A 98 10.47 -38.23 -9.13
C LEU A 98 10.48 -36.70 -9.25
N ASN A 99 9.59 -36.17 -10.06
CA ASN A 99 9.45 -34.74 -10.25
C ASN A 99 8.29 -34.22 -9.40
N PHE A 100 8.43 -32.99 -8.90
CA PHE A 100 7.40 -32.28 -8.15
C PHE A 100 7.08 -30.96 -8.83
N GLN A 101 5.80 -30.58 -8.78
CA GLN A 101 5.35 -29.26 -9.19
C GLN A 101 4.75 -28.59 -7.98
N LEU A 102 5.31 -27.48 -7.54
CA LEU A 102 4.83 -26.73 -6.39
C LEU A 102 3.90 -25.60 -6.83
N ASN A 103 2.81 -25.46 -6.11
CA ASN A 103 1.85 -24.36 -6.26
C ASN A 103 2.19 -23.25 -5.28
N GLU A 104 2.16 -22.00 -5.76
CA GLU A 104 2.22 -20.84 -4.88
C GLU A 104 0.97 -20.77 -3.99
N ASP A 105 1.17 -20.45 -2.72
CA ASP A 105 0.10 -20.28 -1.75
C ASP A 105 -0.11 -18.79 -1.45
N LEU A 106 -1.31 -18.27 -1.70
CA LEU A 106 -1.72 -16.89 -1.39
C LEU A 106 -1.53 -16.52 0.08
N PHE A 107 -1.66 -17.49 0.97
CA PHE A 107 -1.52 -17.34 2.41
C PHE A 107 -0.49 -18.31 2.97
N ALA A 108 0.54 -18.65 2.17
CA ALA A 108 1.61 -19.56 2.59
C ALA A 108 2.23 -19.10 3.92
N LEU A 109 1.93 -19.80 4.97
CA LEU A 109 2.49 -19.51 6.30
C LEU A 109 4.01 -19.77 6.36
N ASP A 110 4.56 -20.53 5.43
CA ASP A 110 5.99 -20.80 5.32
C ASP A 110 6.77 -19.68 4.60
N ALA A 111 6.07 -18.71 4.01
CA ALA A 111 6.70 -17.58 3.34
C ALA A 111 7.59 -16.78 4.30
N VAL A 112 8.83 -16.53 3.91
CA VAL A 112 9.76 -15.71 4.67
C VAL A 112 9.46 -14.24 4.46
N VAL A 113 9.48 -13.48 5.54
CA VAL A 113 9.32 -12.02 5.55
C VAL A 113 10.51 -11.35 6.21
N VAL A 114 10.82 -10.18 5.71
CA VAL A 114 11.91 -9.33 6.23
C VAL A 114 11.39 -8.04 6.88
N THR A 115 10.13 -7.70 6.63
CA THR A 115 9.51 -6.47 7.13
C THR A 115 9.09 -6.63 8.59
N GLY A 116 9.40 -5.64 9.41
CA GLY A 116 8.97 -5.63 10.81
C GLY A 116 9.61 -6.72 11.68
N THR A 117 10.77 -7.22 11.27
CA THR A 117 11.58 -8.18 12.04
C THR A 117 13.06 -7.79 11.97
N PHE A 118 13.85 -8.16 12.98
CA PHE A 118 15.30 -7.95 12.96
C PHE A 118 16.07 -9.16 12.39
N ALA A 119 15.37 -10.27 12.12
CA ALA A 119 15.87 -11.46 11.44
C ALA A 119 14.76 -12.02 10.57
N GLU A 120 15.12 -12.66 9.46
CA GLU A 120 14.17 -13.33 8.56
C GLU A 120 13.37 -14.41 9.29
N ARG A 121 12.05 -14.46 9.07
CA ARG A 121 11.14 -15.43 9.68
C ARG A 121 10.07 -15.88 8.71
N SER A 122 9.54 -17.08 8.93
CA SER A 122 8.31 -17.48 8.27
C SER A 122 7.11 -16.73 8.82
N LEU A 123 6.07 -16.57 8.02
CA LEU A 123 4.77 -16.04 8.48
C LEU A 123 4.23 -16.88 9.65
N PHE A 124 4.46 -18.19 9.62
CA PHE A 124 4.02 -19.14 10.65
C PHE A 124 4.70 -18.88 12.00
N ASP A 125 6.00 -18.59 12.00
CA ASP A 125 6.81 -18.38 13.21
C ASP A 125 6.84 -16.93 13.71
N SER A 126 6.14 -16.04 13.05
CA SER A 126 6.07 -14.65 13.48
C SER A 126 5.05 -14.44 14.60
N PRO A 127 5.39 -13.77 15.72
CA PRO A 127 4.48 -13.50 16.82
C PRO A 127 3.56 -12.28 16.56
N GLN A 128 3.14 -12.09 15.30
CA GLN A 128 2.28 -10.99 14.88
C GLN A 128 1.54 -11.34 13.59
N SER A 129 0.52 -10.56 13.26
CA SER A 129 -0.21 -10.68 12.00
C SER A 129 0.61 -10.13 10.84
N LEU A 130 0.89 -10.99 9.87
CA LEU A 130 1.64 -10.67 8.66
C LEU A 130 0.87 -11.14 7.43
N THR A 131 1.04 -10.44 6.32
CA THR A 131 0.54 -10.85 5.00
C THR A 131 1.64 -10.59 3.97
N ARG A 132 1.83 -11.52 3.06
CA ARG A 132 2.72 -11.38 1.90
C ARG A 132 1.91 -11.62 0.64
N VAL A 133 2.07 -10.75 -0.34
CA VAL A 133 1.53 -10.90 -1.70
C VAL A 133 2.73 -10.99 -2.64
N ASN A 134 2.86 -12.10 -3.36
CA ASN A 134 4.03 -12.33 -4.22
C ASN A 134 3.89 -11.67 -5.60
N ALA A 135 4.97 -11.74 -6.42
CA ALA A 135 5.02 -11.11 -7.73
C ALA A 135 3.93 -11.62 -8.70
N ASN A 136 3.63 -12.92 -8.69
CA ASN A 136 2.61 -13.49 -9.58
C ASN A 136 1.22 -13.01 -9.20
N GLN A 137 0.91 -12.98 -7.91
CA GLN A 137 -0.33 -12.41 -7.38
C GLN A 137 -0.47 -10.93 -7.74
N LEU A 138 0.58 -10.13 -7.58
CA LEU A 138 0.59 -8.73 -7.97
C LEU A 138 0.37 -8.55 -9.47
N ALA A 139 0.98 -9.41 -10.30
CA ALA A 139 0.86 -9.36 -11.75
C ALA A 139 -0.52 -9.79 -12.27
N THR A 140 -1.18 -10.74 -11.59
CA THR A 140 -2.53 -11.21 -11.96
C THR A 140 -3.61 -10.24 -11.52
N LEU A 141 -3.37 -9.47 -10.45
CA LEU A 141 -4.37 -8.52 -9.96
C LEU A 141 -4.73 -7.42 -10.96
N THR A 142 -3.88 -7.09 -11.93
CA THR A 142 -4.09 -5.97 -12.88
C THR A 142 -4.72 -4.75 -12.19
N ALA A 143 -4.09 -4.32 -11.09
CA ALA A 143 -4.67 -3.34 -10.18
C ALA A 143 -4.67 -1.93 -10.79
N ASN A 144 -5.78 -1.21 -10.67
CA ASN A 144 -5.86 0.18 -11.09
C ASN A 144 -5.18 1.14 -10.12
N SER A 145 -5.05 0.74 -8.85
CA SER A 145 -4.51 1.60 -7.80
C SER A 145 -3.82 0.80 -6.70
N GLN A 146 -3.06 1.48 -5.86
CA GLN A 146 -2.57 0.88 -4.61
C GLN A 146 -3.71 0.40 -3.71
N ALA A 147 -4.84 1.10 -3.68
CA ALA A 147 -6.00 0.69 -2.91
C ALA A 147 -6.53 -0.68 -3.35
N ASP A 148 -6.52 -0.99 -4.64
CA ASP A 148 -6.98 -2.28 -5.15
C ASP A 148 -6.11 -3.44 -4.65
N ILE A 149 -4.80 -3.23 -4.59
CA ILE A 149 -3.86 -4.20 -4.03
C ILE A 149 -4.10 -4.35 -2.52
N LEU A 150 -4.17 -3.23 -1.80
CA LEU A 150 -4.30 -3.23 -0.35
C LEU A 150 -5.62 -3.80 0.15
N ARG A 151 -6.71 -3.70 -0.63
CA ARG A 151 -8.00 -4.34 -0.32
C ARG A 151 -7.93 -5.87 -0.27
N THR A 152 -6.93 -6.49 -0.88
CA THR A 152 -6.73 -7.94 -0.80
C THR A 152 -6.10 -8.36 0.53
N VAL A 153 -5.60 -7.42 1.32
CA VAL A 153 -4.90 -7.67 2.57
C VAL A 153 -5.86 -7.59 3.76
N PRO A 154 -5.91 -8.61 4.65
CA PRO A 154 -6.77 -8.57 5.84
C PRO A 154 -6.49 -7.37 6.73
N GLY A 155 -7.53 -6.81 7.35
CA GLY A 155 -7.41 -5.71 8.31
C GLY A 155 -7.15 -4.33 7.72
N ILE A 156 -7.04 -4.21 6.39
CA ILE A 156 -6.92 -2.92 5.70
C ILE A 156 -8.28 -2.52 5.11
N HIS A 157 -8.71 -1.31 5.42
CA HIS A 157 -9.66 -0.57 4.63
C HIS A 157 -8.91 0.46 3.77
N ALA A 158 -8.93 0.28 2.46
CA ALA A 158 -8.31 1.20 1.52
C ALA A 158 -9.38 1.87 0.66
N GLU A 159 -9.46 3.19 0.74
CA GLU A 159 -10.32 3.98 -0.12
C GLU A 159 -9.53 4.42 -1.35
N GLY A 160 -10.04 4.05 -2.50
CA GLY A 160 -9.59 4.43 -3.82
C GLY A 160 -10.80 4.85 -4.65
N GLY A 161 -10.62 5.04 -5.95
CA GLY A 161 -11.67 5.49 -6.88
C GLY A 161 -11.42 6.90 -7.38
N GLY A 162 -10.46 7.62 -6.77
CA GLY A 162 -10.00 8.91 -7.28
C GLY A 162 -8.90 8.81 -8.33
N GLY A 163 -8.58 7.61 -8.83
CA GLY A 163 -7.46 7.35 -9.73
C GLY A 163 -6.48 6.31 -9.18
N GLU A 164 -5.30 6.22 -9.77
CA GLU A 164 -4.31 5.20 -9.42
C GLU A 164 -3.53 5.49 -8.11
N VAL A 165 -3.63 6.71 -7.61
CA VAL A 165 -2.85 7.20 -6.46
C VAL A 165 -3.69 7.98 -5.47
N ALA A 166 -3.04 8.45 -4.43
CA ALA A 166 -3.60 9.19 -3.30
C ALA A 166 -4.65 8.38 -2.54
N SER A 167 -4.33 7.10 -2.30
CA SER A 167 -5.17 6.19 -1.53
C SER A 167 -5.21 6.58 -0.05
N ASN A 168 -6.37 6.40 0.60
CA ASN A 168 -6.48 6.48 2.05
C ASN A 168 -6.43 5.08 2.65
N VAL A 169 -5.60 4.89 3.66
CA VAL A 169 -5.36 3.58 4.27
C VAL A 169 -5.72 3.64 5.75
N PHE A 170 -6.64 2.78 6.15
CA PHE A 170 -7.10 2.61 7.53
C PHE A 170 -6.79 1.20 7.99
N VAL A 171 -6.21 1.07 9.16
CA VAL A 171 -5.84 -0.21 9.74
C VAL A 171 -6.34 -0.28 11.18
N ARG A 172 -7.13 -1.32 11.50
CA ARG A 172 -7.57 -1.64 12.86
C ARG A 172 -8.22 -0.48 13.62
N GLY A 173 -9.06 0.30 12.93
CA GLY A 173 -9.71 1.44 13.54
C GLY A 173 -8.83 2.67 13.73
N LEU A 174 -7.54 2.61 13.45
CA LEU A 174 -6.70 3.79 13.41
C LEU A 174 -7.10 4.63 12.21
N PRO A 175 -7.45 5.88 12.42
CA PRO A 175 -7.95 6.72 11.36
C PRO A 175 -6.84 7.13 10.42
N SER A 176 -7.20 7.35 9.16
CA SER A 176 -6.35 8.08 8.25
C SER A 176 -6.69 9.58 8.37
N GLY A 177 -5.84 10.36 8.94
CA GLY A 177 -5.95 11.83 8.91
C GLY A 177 -5.61 12.41 7.54
N GLY A 178 -5.23 11.54 6.63
CA GLY A 178 -4.81 11.73 5.25
C GLY A 178 -3.88 10.60 4.84
N GLN A 179 -4.40 9.68 4.03
CA GLN A 179 -3.62 8.72 3.25
C GLN A 179 -2.89 7.66 4.11
N TYR A 180 -1.58 7.75 4.32
CA TYR A 180 -0.75 6.72 4.98
C TYR A 180 -0.30 7.13 6.40
N GLN A 181 -1.08 7.88 7.14
CA GLN A 181 -0.68 8.53 8.40
C GLN A 181 -0.05 7.57 9.41
N PHE A 182 -0.70 6.44 9.69
CA PHE A 182 -0.26 5.45 10.68
C PHE A 182 0.35 4.19 10.09
N THR A 183 0.50 4.14 8.76
CA THR A 183 0.95 2.96 8.03
C THR A 183 1.89 3.38 6.91
N PRO A 184 3.17 3.67 7.19
CA PRO A 184 4.09 4.15 6.17
C PRO A 184 4.28 3.12 5.06
N LEU A 185 4.34 3.63 3.83
CA LEU A 185 4.74 2.88 2.66
C LEU A 185 6.26 2.85 2.60
N GLN A 186 6.84 1.67 2.47
CA GLN A 186 8.27 1.45 2.33
C GLN A 186 8.59 0.77 0.99
N VAL A 187 9.80 0.98 0.52
CA VAL A 187 10.43 0.24 -0.58
C VAL A 187 11.79 -0.25 -0.10
N ASP A 188 12.03 -1.55 -0.22
CA ASP A 188 13.26 -2.22 0.26
C ASP A 188 13.62 -1.89 1.72
N GLY A 189 12.60 -1.70 2.57
CA GLY A 189 12.72 -1.47 4.01
C GLY A 189 12.99 -0.04 4.44
N LEU A 190 13.04 0.94 3.52
CA LEU A 190 13.06 2.36 3.89
C LEU A 190 11.77 3.06 3.49
N PRO A 191 11.25 4.00 4.30
CA PRO A 191 10.03 4.71 4.00
C PRO A 191 10.17 5.51 2.69
N VAL A 192 9.10 5.50 1.88
CA VAL A 192 9.00 6.37 0.69
C VAL A 192 9.11 7.82 1.12
N LEU A 193 8.41 8.17 2.21
CA LEU A 193 8.50 9.46 2.89
C LEU A 193 8.56 9.23 4.40
N SER A 194 9.62 9.70 5.06
CA SER A 194 9.85 9.47 6.49
C SER A 194 9.08 10.44 7.41
N ALA A 195 8.62 11.56 6.88
CA ALA A 195 7.91 12.59 7.64
C ALA A 195 6.54 12.86 7.03
N PHE A 196 5.49 12.33 7.66
CA PHE A 196 4.11 12.59 7.30
C PHE A 196 3.72 14.04 7.63
N GLY A 197 2.80 14.61 6.83
CA GLY A 197 2.20 15.91 7.14
C GLY A 197 3.06 17.14 6.92
N LEU A 198 4.14 17.03 6.15
CA LEU A 198 4.88 18.22 5.71
C LEU A 198 4.13 18.99 4.64
N ASN A 199 3.57 18.28 3.68
CA ASN A 199 2.92 18.82 2.51
C ASN A 199 1.59 18.13 2.15
N SER A 200 1.06 17.28 2.99
CA SER A 200 -0.20 16.54 2.77
C SER A 200 -0.22 15.65 1.52
N SER A 201 0.95 15.14 1.08
CA SER A 201 1.03 14.20 -0.04
C SER A 201 0.90 12.77 0.46
N ALA A 202 0.16 11.94 -0.26
CA ALA A 202 0.11 10.50 -0.02
C ALA A 202 1.45 9.86 -0.35
N HIS A 203 1.82 8.80 0.35
CA HIS A 203 3.09 8.11 0.07
C HIS A 203 3.10 7.43 -1.30
N ASP A 204 1.94 6.98 -1.77
CA ASP A 204 1.81 6.28 -3.06
C ASP A 204 1.92 7.21 -4.29
N VAL A 205 1.98 8.53 -4.11
CA VAL A 205 2.25 9.44 -5.25
C VAL A 205 3.69 9.37 -5.73
N TYR A 206 4.62 8.89 -4.90
CA TYR A 206 6.04 8.78 -5.21
C TYR A 206 6.47 7.40 -5.72
N PHE A 207 5.55 6.46 -5.81
CA PHE A 207 5.82 5.07 -6.14
C PHE A 207 4.67 4.45 -6.91
N ARG A 208 5.00 3.70 -7.98
CA ARG A 208 4.06 2.87 -8.72
C ARG A 208 4.52 1.42 -8.71
N ASN A 209 3.55 0.52 -8.66
CA ASN A 209 3.81 -0.90 -8.80
C ASN A 209 4.09 -1.26 -10.27
N ASP A 210 5.11 -2.09 -10.50
CA ASP A 210 5.46 -2.66 -11.79
C ASP A 210 5.99 -4.10 -11.64
N ILE A 211 6.23 -4.81 -12.75
CA ILE A 211 6.70 -6.20 -12.75
C ILE A 211 8.10 -6.40 -12.14
N GLY A 212 8.79 -5.35 -11.72
CA GLY A 212 10.03 -5.40 -10.95
C GLY A 212 9.84 -5.42 -9.44
N ILE A 213 8.60 -5.56 -8.96
CA ILE A 213 8.30 -5.85 -7.55
C ILE A 213 8.25 -7.36 -7.35
N GLU A 214 8.98 -7.84 -6.35
CA GLU A 214 8.99 -9.24 -5.98
C GLU A 214 7.89 -9.59 -4.98
N ASN A 215 7.70 -8.73 -3.97
CA ASN A 215 6.70 -8.95 -2.94
C ASN A 215 6.13 -7.63 -2.41
N LEU A 216 4.90 -7.70 -1.93
CA LEU A 216 4.33 -6.80 -0.96
C LEU A 216 4.26 -7.52 0.39
N GLU A 217 4.86 -6.97 1.41
CA GLU A 217 4.75 -7.44 2.79
C GLU A 217 3.98 -6.42 3.62
N PHE A 218 3.03 -6.89 4.38
CA PHE A 218 2.28 -6.07 5.31
C PHE A 218 2.35 -6.63 6.72
N VAL A 219 2.94 -5.87 7.62
CA VAL A 219 3.02 -6.14 9.06
C VAL A 219 1.96 -5.31 9.76
N ARG A 220 1.15 -5.92 10.62
CA ARG A 220 0.09 -5.25 11.36
C ARG A 220 0.40 -5.19 12.85
N GLY A 221 0.42 -3.98 13.41
CA GLY A 221 0.56 -3.77 14.84
C GLY A 221 1.81 -4.41 15.46
N GLY A 222 1.75 -4.68 16.74
CA GLY A 222 2.80 -5.38 17.48
C GLY A 222 4.14 -4.67 17.49
N VAL A 223 5.21 -5.41 17.20
CA VAL A 223 6.57 -4.88 17.18
C VAL A 223 6.88 -3.95 16.01
N SER A 224 5.94 -3.77 15.07
CA SER A 224 6.13 -2.81 13.96
C SER A 224 6.47 -1.40 14.44
N THR A 225 6.02 -1.02 15.62
CA THR A 225 6.33 0.28 16.25
C THR A 225 7.82 0.52 16.46
N LEU A 226 8.64 -0.52 16.48
CA LEU A 226 10.09 -0.42 16.63
C LEU A 226 10.80 -0.03 15.31
N PHE A 227 10.12 -0.18 14.16
CA PHE A 227 10.72 -0.01 12.84
C PHE A 227 10.48 1.36 12.20
N GLY A 228 9.88 2.29 12.89
CA GLY A 228 9.77 3.65 12.37
C GLY A 228 8.68 4.48 13.01
N ALA A 229 8.89 5.79 13.01
CA ALA A 229 7.90 6.74 13.44
C ALA A 229 6.64 6.65 12.57
N GLY A 230 5.49 6.54 13.20
CA GLY A 230 4.22 6.43 12.51
C GLY A 230 3.85 5.01 12.03
N SER A 231 4.71 3.99 12.25
CA SER A 231 4.38 2.60 11.91
C SER A 231 3.50 1.89 12.95
N VAL A 232 2.70 2.65 13.65
CA VAL A 232 1.87 2.18 14.76
C VAL A 232 0.72 1.27 14.33
N ALA A 233 0.16 1.49 13.13
CA ALA A 233 -0.86 0.61 12.57
C ALA A 233 -0.24 -0.57 11.81
N GLY A 234 0.99 -0.42 11.37
CA GLY A 234 1.73 -1.43 10.61
C GLY A 234 2.70 -0.82 9.61
N ILE A 235 3.27 -1.65 8.78
CA ILE A 235 4.22 -1.27 7.73
C ILE A 235 3.80 -1.97 6.44
N ILE A 236 3.67 -1.21 5.37
CA ILE A 236 3.52 -1.71 4.00
C ILE A 236 4.89 -1.61 3.34
N ASN A 237 5.48 -2.73 2.93
CA ASN A 237 6.80 -2.73 2.30
C ASN A 237 6.78 -3.48 0.97
N TYR A 238 7.19 -2.82 -0.09
CA TYR A 238 7.43 -3.42 -1.39
C TYR A 238 8.91 -3.80 -1.49
N THR A 239 9.19 -5.04 -1.84
CA THR A 239 10.55 -5.51 -2.11
C THR A 239 10.78 -5.58 -3.62
N SER A 240 11.92 -5.07 -4.06
CA SER A 240 12.29 -5.06 -5.47
C SER A 240 12.93 -6.37 -5.90
N VAL A 241 12.67 -6.81 -7.14
CA VAL A 241 13.44 -7.88 -7.75
C VAL A 241 14.91 -7.53 -7.74
N VAL A 242 15.75 -8.49 -7.32
CA VAL A 242 17.21 -8.38 -7.31
C VAL A 242 17.76 -9.44 -8.27
N GLY A 243 18.74 -9.08 -9.09
CA GLY A 243 19.39 -10.01 -10.01
C GLY A 243 20.05 -11.18 -9.28
N GLY A 244 20.02 -12.32 -9.89
CA GLY A 244 20.64 -13.57 -9.44
C GLY A 244 21.55 -14.18 -10.51
N ILE A 245 21.93 -15.44 -10.32
CA ILE A 245 22.75 -16.21 -11.26
C ILE A 245 21.96 -16.47 -12.54
N ASP A 246 20.64 -16.73 -12.40
CA ASP A 246 19.75 -17.00 -13.53
C ASP A 246 19.18 -15.69 -14.07
N PRO A 247 19.37 -15.40 -15.37
CA PRO A 247 18.74 -14.26 -16.00
C PRO A 247 17.21 -14.42 -16.01
N LYS A 248 16.51 -13.34 -15.69
CA LYS A 248 15.04 -13.25 -15.81
C LYS A 248 14.69 -12.05 -16.66
N ASN A 249 13.98 -12.30 -17.75
CA ASN A 249 13.52 -11.26 -18.65
C ASN A 249 12.01 -11.38 -18.82
N LYS A 250 11.31 -10.28 -18.68
CA LYS A 250 9.85 -10.20 -18.87
C LYS A 250 9.51 -8.93 -19.64
N VAL A 251 8.58 -9.05 -20.56
CA VAL A 251 7.93 -7.91 -21.23
C VAL A 251 6.45 -8.14 -21.17
N ALA A 252 5.70 -7.14 -20.72
CA ALA A 252 4.24 -7.19 -20.66
C ALA A 252 3.64 -6.02 -21.43
N LEU A 253 2.61 -6.32 -22.21
CA LEU A 253 1.76 -5.35 -22.90
C LEU A 253 0.37 -5.46 -22.29
N GLU A 254 -0.21 -4.33 -21.89
CA GLU A 254 -1.53 -4.26 -21.31
C GLU A 254 -2.36 -3.22 -22.05
N TRP A 255 -3.62 -3.52 -22.27
CA TRP A 255 -4.60 -2.62 -22.85
C TRP A 255 -5.93 -2.74 -22.12
N ALA A 256 -6.73 -1.68 -22.10
CA ALA A 256 -8.07 -1.70 -21.56
C ALA A 256 -8.98 -0.71 -22.30
N GLU A 257 -10.27 -0.81 -22.02
CA GLU A 257 -11.24 0.20 -22.40
C GLU A 257 -10.82 1.59 -21.94
N GLY A 258 -11.23 2.65 -22.65
CA GLY A 258 -10.78 4.03 -22.36
C GLY A 258 -9.34 4.29 -22.79
N GLY A 259 -8.92 3.71 -23.95
CA GLY A 259 -7.63 4.04 -24.58
C GLY A 259 -6.38 3.62 -23.82
N ARG A 260 -6.48 2.74 -22.80
CA ARG A 260 -5.32 2.32 -22.01
C ARG A 260 -4.33 1.50 -22.80
N ALA A 261 -3.08 1.90 -22.74
CA ALA A 261 -1.93 1.15 -23.22
C ALA A 261 -0.78 1.23 -22.21
N LYS A 262 -0.29 0.10 -21.71
CA LYS A 262 0.84 0.04 -20.79
C LYS A 262 1.83 -1.01 -21.28
N THR A 263 3.10 -0.64 -21.31
CA THR A 263 4.21 -1.55 -21.57
C THR A 263 5.09 -1.63 -20.34
N GLU A 264 5.38 -2.83 -19.88
CA GLU A 264 6.28 -3.08 -18.75
C GLU A 264 7.43 -3.98 -19.18
N PHE A 265 8.58 -3.79 -18.56
CA PHE A 265 9.71 -4.67 -18.75
C PHE A 265 10.46 -4.93 -17.45
N LEU A 266 11.08 -6.10 -17.37
CA LEU A 266 12.02 -6.51 -16.35
C LEU A 266 13.18 -7.25 -17.03
N THR A 267 14.40 -6.89 -16.71
CA THR A 267 15.59 -7.65 -17.03
C THR A 267 16.48 -7.74 -15.81
N SER A 268 16.93 -8.93 -15.49
CA SER A 268 17.81 -9.16 -14.35
C SER A 268 18.75 -10.33 -14.64
N GLY A 269 19.92 -10.34 -13.99
CA GLY A 269 20.88 -11.41 -14.18
C GLY A 269 22.26 -11.08 -13.64
N PRO A 270 23.24 -11.96 -13.92
CA PRO A 270 24.62 -11.76 -13.51
C PRO A 270 25.37 -10.81 -14.46
N ILE A 271 26.18 -9.93 -13.91
CA ILE A 271 27.27 -9.23 -14.64
C ILE A 271 28.54 -10.07 -14.56
N ASN A 272 28.76 -10.69 -13.40
CA ASN A 272 29.81 -11.66 -13.15
C ASN A 272 29.41 -12.50 -11.92
N ASP A 273 30.26 -13.46 -11.50
CA ASP A 273 29.98 -14.42 -10.42
C ASP A 273 29.57 -13.79 -9.08
N ARG A 274 29.73 -12.48 -8.90
CA ARG A 274 29.44 -11.79 -7.63
C ARG A 274 28.66 -10.49 -7.79
N THR A 275 28.39 -10.08 -9.00
CA THR A 275 27.70 -8.82 -9.28
C THR A 275 26.50 -9.10 -10.16
N PHE A 276 25.34 -8.67 -9.70
CA PHE A 276 24.04 -8.92 -10.30
C PHE A 276 23.30 -7.61 -10.49
N TYR A 277 22.46 -7.55 -11.50
CA TYR A 277 21.64 -6.39 -11.81
C TYR A 277 20.17 -6.76 -11.93
N ALA A 278 19.30 -5.80 -11.67
CA ALA A 278 17.92 -5.84 -12.09
C ALA A 278 17.50 -4.44 -12.55
N ILE A 279 16.79 -4.37 -13.67
CA ILE A 279 16.22 -3.13 -14.21
C ILE A 279 14.79 -3.44 -14.62
N SER A 280 13.84 -2.58 -14.16
CA SER A 280 12.44 -2.67 -14.53
C SER A 280 11.86 -1.30 -14.79
N GLY A 281 10.69 -1.27 -15.40
CA GLY A 281 9.95 -0.03 -15.57
C GLY A 281 8.72 -0.22 -16.43
N PHE A 282 8.00 0.87 -16.59
CA PHE A 282 6.85 0.93 -17.47
C PHE A 282 6.74 2.29 -18.18
N TYR A 283 6.04 2.26 -19.28
CA TYR A 283 5.37 3.42 -19.86
C TYR A 283 3.87 3.14 -19.94
N ARG A 284 3.05 4.14 -19.63
CA ARG A 284 1.60 4.02 -19.62
C ARG A 284 0.97 5.27 -20.21
N TYR A 285 -0.08 5.05 -21.00
CA TYR A 285 -1.07 6.03 -21.43
C TYR A 285 -2.46 5.47 -21.14
N ASP A 286 -3.38 6.32 -20.66
CA ASP A 286 -4.73 5.91 -20.29
C ASP A 286 -5.66 7.12 -20.31
N GLU A 287 -6.69 7.08 -21.15
CA GLU A 287 -7.75 8.10 -21.16
C GLU A 287 -8.73 7.92 -19.99
N GLY A 288 -8.64 6.75 -19.32
CA GLY A 288 -9.42 6.45 -18.13
C GLY A 288 -10.79 5.83 -18.44
N PRO A 289 -11.50 5.41 -17.38
CA PRO A 289 -12.84 4.83 -17.51
C PRO A 289 -13.94 5.90 -17.65
N LEU A 290 -13.61 7.18 -17.47
CA LEU A 290 -14.54 8.32 -17.59
C LEU A 290 -13.95 9.32 -18.58
N GLU A 291 -14.75 9.78 -19.50
CA GLU A 291 -14.37 10.73 -20.54
C GLU A 291 -14.25 12.15 -19.94
N THR A 292 -13.04 12.54 -19.54
CA THR A 292 -12.78 13.85 -18.92
C THR A 292 -12.00 14.82 -19.83
N GLY A 293 -11.47 14.31 -20.94
CA GLY A 293 -10.53 15.04 -21.80
C GLY A 293 -9.11 15.16 -21.21
N LEU A 294 -8.86 14.47 -20.08
CA LEU A 294 -7.56 14.42 -19.40
C LEU A 294 -7.01 12.99 -19.49
N ASN A 295 -5.69 12.85 -19.51
CA ASN A 295 -5.03 11.57 -19.64
C ASN A 295 -4.18 11.26 -18.41
N THR A 296 -4.09 9.99 -18.07
CA THR A 296 -3.05 9.44 -17.20
C THR A 296 -1.90 9.00 -18.10
N GLU A 297 -0.73 9.61 -17.94
CA GLU A 297 0.43 9.28 -18.74
C GLU A 297 1.71 9.35 -17.90
N GLY A 298 2.62 8.41 -18.13
CA GLY A 298 3.89 8.50 -17.43
C GLY A 298 4.80 7.30 -17.59
N VAL A 299 5.98 7.46 -17.02
CA VAL A 299 7.06 6.50 -17.03
C VAL A 299 7.64 6.33 -15.62
N GLN A 300 7.96 5.09 -15.27
CA GLN A 300 8.80 4.78 -14.11
C GLN A 300 9.91 3.83 -14.53
N LEU A 301 11.13 4.13 -14.08
CA LEU A 301 12.29 3.27 -14.22
C LEU A 301 12.87 2.98 -12.85
N ARG A 302 13.18 1.73 -12.58
CA ARG A 302 13.87 1.29 -11.37
C ARG A 302 15.03 0.37 -11.74
N GLY A 303 16.07 0.41 -10.94
CA GLY A 303 17.17 -0.51 -11.12
C GLY A 303 17.96 -0.69 -9.85
N ASN A 304 18.61 -1.84 -9.74
CA ASN A 304 19.57 -2.10 -8.68
C ASN A 304 20.78 -2.89 -9.18
N LEU A 305 21.86 -2.69 -8.46
CA LEU A 305 23.11 -3.41 -8.64
C LEU A 305 23.52 -3.98 -7.29
N LYS A 306 23.62 -5.30 -7.17
CA LYS A 306 24.05 -6.01 -5.97
C LYS A 306 25.41 -6.66 -6.20
N THR A 307 26.33 -6.47 -5.28
CA THR A 307 27.66 -7.10 -5.29
C THR A 307 27.89 -7.87 -3.99
N ILE A 308 28.32 -9.12 -4.11
CA ILE A 308 28.75 -9.95 -3.00
C ILE A 308 30.26 -9.73 -2.77
N SER A 309 30.65 -9.56 -1.52
CA SER A 309 32.07 -9.40 -1.13
C SER A 309 32.91 -10.64 -1.49
N LYS A 310 34.22 -10.47 -1.64
CA LYS A 310 35.13 -11.56 -2.06
C LYS A 310 35.14 -12.76 -1.11
N ASP A 311 34.90 -12.53 0.16
CA ASP A 311 34.86 -13.53 1.22
C ASP A 311 33.47 -14.13 1.45
N GLY A 312 32.47 -13.70 0.66
CA GLY A 312 31.09 -14.17 0.75
C GLY A 312 30.30 -13.59 1.94
N ASN A 313 30.93 -12.86 2.85
CA ASN A 313 30.36 -12.45 4.13
C ASN A 313 29.67 -11.08 4.09
N GLY A 314 29.37 -10.54 2.93
CA GLY A 314 28.67 -9.26 2.84
C GLY A 314 28.13 -8.98 1.46
N THR A 315 27.14 -8.10 1.41
CA THR A 315 26.51 -7.61 0.18
C THR A 315 26.46 -6.09 0.21
N PHE A 316 26.60 -5.51 -0.94
CA PHE A 316 26.38 -4.08 -1.16
C PHE A 316 25.42 -3.93 -2.35
N LYS A 317 24.30 -3.26 -2.13
CA LYS A 317 23.28 -2.99 -3.14
C LYS A 317 23.11 -1.48 -3.31
N VAL A 318 23.09 -1.03 -4.55
CA VAL A 318 22.70 0.33 -4.91
C VAL A 318 21.42 0.23 -5.73
N SER A 319 20.40 0.98 -5.33
CA SER A 319 19.09 1.03 -6.01
C SER A 319 18.76 2.46 -6.39
N ALA A 320 18.10 2.63 -7.53
CA ALA A 320 17.63 3.93 -7.99
C ALA A 320 16.23 3.80 -8.58
N GLN A 321 15.45 4.87 -8.48
CA GLN A 321 14.16 5.05 -9.15
C GLN A 321 14.12 6.42 -9.79
N TYR A 322 13.53 6.49 -10.97
CA TYR A 322 13.05 7.71 -11.61
C TYR A 322 11.57 7.54 -11.98
N ILE A 323 10.77 8.54 -11.72
CA ILE A 323 9.36 8.63 -12.08
C ILE A 323 9.08 9.99 -12.73
N ASP A 324 8.27 9.99 -13.77
CA ASP A 324 7.69 11.18 -14.41
C ASP A 324 6.28 10.75 -14.84
N ASP A 325 5.29 11.01 -13.99
CA ASP A 325 4.00 10.38 -14.09
C ASP A 325 2.88 11.34 -13.68
N ASN A 326 1.89 11.47 -14.52
CA ASN A 326 0.66 12.24 -14.29
C ASN A 326 -0.54 11.28 -14.25
N VAL A 327 -1.36 11.39 -13.20
CA VAL A 327 -2.49 10.50 -12.96
C VAL A 327 -3.77 11.32 -12.82
N GLN A 328 -4.81 10.95 -13.56
CA GLN A 328 -6.14 11.51 -13.36
C GLN A 328 -6.65 11.20 -11.94
N PHE A 329 -7.34 12.16 -11.37
CA PHE A 329 -7.90 12.08 -10.03
C PHE A 329 -9.39 12.43 -10.05
N TYR A 330 -10.25 11.38 -10.13
CA TYR A 330 -11.70 11.48 -10.29
C TYR A 330 -12.42 11.95 -9.02
N LEU A 331 -12.18 13.19 -8.63
CA LEU A 331 -12.84 13.88 -7.54
C LEU A 331 -13.20 15.29 -8.03
N PRO A 332 -14.34 15.88 -7.73
CA PRO A 332 -15.43 15.36 -6.90
C PRO A 332 -16.44 14.51 -7.68
N TYR A 333 -17.12 13.64 -6.94
CA TYR A 333 -18.33 12.97 -7.36
C TYR A 333 -19.48 13.54 -6.55
N PRO A 334 -20.38 14.36 -7.13
CA PRO A 334 -21.43 15.02 -6.39
C PRO A 334 -22.52 14.06 -5.93
N LEU A 335 -23.00 14.26 -4.72
CA LEU A 335 -24.06 13.48 -4.09
C LEU A 335 -25.12 14.41 -3.51
N GLN A 336 -26.38 14.08 -3.70
CA GLN A 336 -27.50 14.73 -3.03
C GLN A 336 -27.69 14.09 -1.66
N ASN A 337 -27.83 14.93 -0.62
CA ASN A 337 -28.11 14.52 0.74
C ASN A 337 -29.58 14.74 1.05
N ASP A 338 -30.35 13.67 1.22
CA ASP A 338 -31.73 13.73 1.68
C ASP A 338 -31.83 13.12 3.08
N ASN A 339 -31.68 13.99 4.11
CA ASN A 339 -31.74 13.63 5.53
C ASN A 339 -30.75 12.51 5.97
N GLY A 340 -29.59 12.42 5.33
CA GLY A 340 -28.56 11.43 5.60
C GLY A 340 -28.49 10.30 4.57
N ASP A 341 -29.48 10.19 3.70
CA ASP A 341 -29.45 9.28 2.56
C ASP A 341 -28.79 9.99 1.37
N TYR A 342 -27.74 9.40 0.84
CA TYR A 342 -26.99 9.95 -0.27
C TYR A 342 -27.38 9.27 -1.58
N SER A 343 -27.80 10.08 -2.55
CA SER A 343 -28.20 9.66 -3.89
C SER A 343 -27.50 10.51 -4.95
N ARG A 344 -27.70 10.17 -6.19
CA ARG A 344 -27.27 11.02 -7.30
C ARG A 344 -28.10 12.28 -7.36
N PRO A 345 -27.49 13.43 -7.72
CA PRO A 345 -28.20 14.69 -7.79
C PRO A 345 -29.27 14.69 -8.88
N THR A 346 -30.33 15.47 -8.68
CA THR A 346 -31.30 15.75 -9.71
C THR A 346 -30.60 16.43 -10.91
N GLY A 347 -30.87 15.97 -12.14
CA GLY A 347 -30.22 16.42 -13.37
C GLY A 347 -29.15 15.46 -13.89
N ASN A 348 -28.76 14.48 -13.09
CA ASN A 348 -28.01 13.31 -13.55
C ASN A 348 -29.02 12.15 -13.73
N ASP A 349 -29.03 11.47 -14.87
CA ASP A 349 -29.98 10.39 -15.17
C ASP A 349 -29.82 9.15 -14.26
N GLY A 350 -28.79 9.12 -13.44
CA GLY A 350 -28.61 8.15 -12.38
C GLY A 350 -28.02 6.81 -12.83
N GLU A 351 -27.76 6.59 -14.11
CA GLU A 351 -27.27 5.29 -14.59
C GLU A 351 -25.75 5.21 -14.72
N GLU A 352 -25.03 6.33 -14.85
CA GLU A 352 -23.59 6.33 -15.06
C GLU A 352 -22.80 6.96 -13.88
N VAL A 353 -21.57 6.52 -13.71
CA VAL A 353 -20.63 7.16 -12.79
C VAL A 353 -20.30 8.55 -13.33
N PHE A 354 -20.48 9.54 -12.48
CA PHE A 354 -20.40 10.95 -12.81
C PHE A 354 -19.11 11.58 -12.24
N THR A 355 -18.47 12.49 -12.97
CA THR A 355 -17.31 13.25 -12.45
C THR A 355 -17.39 14.72 -12.87
N MET A 356 -16.98 15.59 -11.94
CA MET A 356 -16.81 17.02 -12.22
C MET A 356 -15.40 17.35 -12.76
N LEU A 357 -14.56 16.34 -12.94
CA LEU A 357 -13.24 16.51 -13.54
C LEU A 357 -13.38 16.83 -15.03
N THR A 358 -12.73 17.90 -15.49
CA THR A 358 -12.79 18.31 -16.92
C THR A 358 -11.46 18.89 -17.37
N GLY A 359 -11.02 18.50 -18.57
CA GLY A 359 -9.88 19.08 -19.26
C GLY A 359 -10.08 20.53 -19.73
N GLN A 360 -11.31 21.01 -19.80
CA GLN A 360 -11.59 22.39 -20.24
C GLN A 360 -11.15 23.45 -19.24
N ALA A 361 -10.95 23.07 -17.95
CA ALA A 361 -10.56 23.98 -16.87
C ALA A 361 -9.04 24.13 -16.70
N THR A 362 -8.24 23.87 -17.73
CA THR A 362 -6.77 23.79 -17.63
C THR A 362 -6.03 25.01 -18.15
N GLU A 363 -6.67 25.90 -18.88
CA GLU A 363 -6.00 27.01 -19.60
C GLU A 363 -6.37 28.39 -19.05
N PHE A 364 -6.24 28.55 -17.72
CA PHE A 364 -6.45 29.86 -17.11
C PHE A 364 -5.13 30.52 -16.71
N SER A 365 -5.13 31.85 -16.65
CA SER A 365 -4.03 32.62 -16.14
C SER A 365 -4.56 33.81 -15.33
N PHE A 366 -4.07 33.93 -14.09
CA PHE A 366 -4.51 35.03 -13.22
C PHE A 366 -3.37 35.61 -12.38
N ALA A 367 -3.50 36.87 -12.06
CA ALA A 367 -2.52 37.58 -11.24
C ALA A 367 -2.69 37.19 -9.77
N THR A 368 -1.58 36.92 -9.12
CA THR A 368 -1.49 36.77 -7.66
C THR A 368 -0.50 37.78 -7.11
N PRO A 369 -0.48 38.06 -5.81
CA PRO A 369 0.50 38.95 -5.22
C PRO A 369 1.96 38.51 -5.42
N ASN A 370 2.21 37.22 -5.62
CA ASN A 370 3.55 36.65 -5.84
C ASN A 370 3.87 36.43 -7.34
N GLY A 371 3.02 36.84 -8.25
CA GLY A 371 3.20 36.71 -9.69
C GLY A 371 1.97 36.18 -10.41
N VAL A 372 2.10 35.98 -11.71
CA VAL A 372 1.03 35.34 -12.50
C VAL A 372 1.08 33.83 -12.29
N PHE A 373 -0.06 33.23 -11.97
CA PHE A 373 -0.23 31.81 -11.94
C PHE A 373 -0.91 31.38 -13.25
N GLU A 374 -0.33 30.38 -13.87
CA GLU A 374 -0.92 29.67 -15.01
C GLU A 374 -1.41 28.31 -14.51
N THR A 375 -2.68 28.00 -14.75
CA THR A 375 -3.21 26.71 -14.36
C THR A 375 -2.50 25.60 -15.13
N PRO A 376 -2.19 24.46 -14.48
CA PRO A 376 -1.50 23.38 -15.17
C PRO A 376 -2.36 22.84 -16.33
N ILE A 377 -1.72 22.58 -17.46
CA ILE A 377 -2.39 21.99 -18.63
C ILE A 377 -2.87 20.58 -18.28
N GLU A 378 -2.13 19.88 -17.44
CA GLU A 378 -2.44 18.53 -16.97
C GLU A 378 -2.97 18.60 -15.55
N ASN A 379 -4.26 18.35 -15.39
CA ASN A 379 -4.87 18.21 -14.05
C ASN A 379 -4.62 16.80 -13.49
N GLY A 380 -4.70 16.71 -12.17
CA GLY A 380 -4.52 15.44 -11.47
C GLY A 380 -3.31 15.42 -10.54
N VAL A 381 -2.68 14.28 -10.43
CA VAL A 381 -1.55 14.03 -9.52
C VAL A 381 -0.29 13.81 -10.35
N ALA A 382 0.54 14.84 -10.46
CA ALA A 382 1.81 14.79 -11.17
C ALA A 382 2.98 14.57 -10.20
N THR A 383 3.91 13.70 -10.55
CA THR A 383 5.11 13.44 -9.74
C THR A 383 6.30 13.22 -10.66
N LYS A 384 7.34 14.00 -10.46
CA LYS A 384 8.60 13.89 -11.20
C LYS A 384 9.78 13.85 -10.25
N GLY A 385 10.71 12.91 -10.48
CA GLY A 385 11.90 12.78 -9.64
C GLY A 385 12.28 11.36 -9.32
N GLY A 386 12.86 11.14 -8.15
CA GLY A 386 13.29 9.79 -7.79
C GLY A 386 14.15 9.73 -6.56
N TYR A 387 14.73 8.54 -6.35
CA TYR A 387 15.65 8.31 -5.25
C TYR A 387 16.91 7.53 -5.69
N LEU A 388 17.94 7.66 -4.88
CA LEU A 388 19.12 6.81 -4.84
C LEU A 388 19.22 6.20 -3.44
N MET A 389 19.37 4.87 -3.35
CA MET A 389 19.49 4.14 -2.09
C MET A 389 20.71 3.22 -2.11
N MET A 390 21.37 3.11 -0.97
CA MET A 390 22.47 2.19 -0.71
C MET A 390 22.08 1.27 0.44
N ASP A 391 22.40 -0.02 0.33
CA ASP A 391 22.17 -1.05 1.33
C ASP A 391 23.44 -1.89 1.47
N LEU A 392 24.03 -1.87 2.66
CA LEU A 392 25.21 -2.64 3.02
C LEU A 392 24.81 -3.65 4.10
N GLN A 393 25.11 -4.91 3.85
CA GLN A 393 25.02 -5.98 4.84
C GLN A 393 26.37 -6.64 5.01
N ARG A 394 26.80 -6.87 6.24
CA ARG A 394 28.10 -7.46 6.52
C ARG A 394 28.07 -8.32 7.78
N SER A 395 28.40 -9.59 7.62
CA SER A 395 28.69 -10.51 8.72
C SER A 395 30.18 -10.48 9.08
N PHE A 396 30.45 -10.43 10.37
CA PHE A 396 31.80 -10.43 10.94
C PHE A 396 32.04 -11.68 11.77
N ALA A 397 33.31 -11.90 12.16
CA ALA A 397 33.64 -12.95 13.09
C ALA A 397 32.86 -12.81 14.42
N ASN A 398 32.63 -13.95 15.08
CA ASN A 398 31.91 -14.05 16.36
C ASN A 398 30.44 -13.56 16.23
N ASP A 399 29.76 -13.87 15.13
CA ASP A 399 28.33 -13.68 14.91
C ASP A 399 27.83 -12.22 15.06
N TRP A 400 28.69 -11.27 14.70
CA TRP A 400 28.29 -9.87 14.52
C TRP A 400 27.80 -9.62 13.11
N GLU A 401 26.70 -8.86 12.99
CA GLU A 401 26.13 -8.44 11.71
C GLU A 401 25.89 -6.93 11.71
N LEU A 402 26.28 -6.29 10.61
CA LEU A 402 26.00 -4.89 10.32
C LEU A 402 25.06 -4.80 9.14
N SER A 403 23.95 -4.09 9.30
CA SER A 403 23.08 -3.62 8.22
C SER A 403 23.07 -2.10 8.22
N ALA A 404 23.35 -1.48 7.09
CA ALA A 404 23.32 -0.03 6.95
C ALA A 404 22.65 0.37 5.64
N LYS A 405 21.62 1.20 5.75
CA LYS A 405 20.88 1.74 4.61
C LYS A 405 20.93 3.25 4.60
N ALA A 406 21.02 3.84 3.42
CA ALA A 406 20.93 5.28 3.22
C ALA A 406 20.16 5.58 1.93
N LYS A 407 19.29 6.60 1.97
CA LYS A 407 18.49 7.05 0.82
C LYS A 407 18.57 8.57 0.70
N TYR A 408 18.71 9.04 -0.54
CA TYR A 408 18.44 10.41 -0.93
C TYR A 408 17.29 10.41 -1.93
N ALA A 409 16.28 11.26 -1.72
CA ALA A 409 15.15 11.43 -2.62
C ALA A 409 14.94 12.91 -2.94
N ASN A 410 14.51 13.18 -4.17
CA ASN A 410 14.11 14.49 -4.63
C ASN A 410 12.96 14.34 -5.62
N TYR A 411 11.84 14.99 -5.31
CA TYR A 411 10.64 14.94 -6.12
C TYR A 411 10.05 16.35 -6.29
N ASP A 412 9.62 16.65 -7.50
CA ASP A 412 8.65 17.70 -7.78
C ASP A 412 7.27 17.03 -7.82
N HIS A 413 6.37 17.46 -6.95
CA HIS A 413 5.04 16.89 -6.85
C HIS A 413 4.01 18.00 -6.93
N GLN A 414 3.02 17.80 -7.78
CA GLN A 414 1.88 18.70 -7.96
C GLN A 414 0.60 17.89 -7.76
N PHE A 415 -0.33 18.45 -7.03
CA PHE A 415 -1.62 17.83 -6.77
C PHE A 415 -2.72 18.80 -7.15
N ASN A 416 -3.34 18.53 -8.28
CA ASN A 416 -4.50 19.26 -8.77
C ASN A 416 -5.77 18.53 -8.33
N LEU A 417 -6.68 19.27 -7.72
CA LEU A 417 -7.82 18.71 -7.05
C LEU A 417 -9.05 19.56 -7.31
N PHE A 418 -10.00 19.00 -8.01
CA PHE A 418 -11.34 19.57 -8.06
C PHE A 418 -11.98 19.41 -6.69
N LEU A 419 -12.42 20.51 -6.10
CA LEU A 419 -13.15 20.54 -4.86
C LEU A 419 -14.66 20.45 -5.13
N ASP A 420 -15.43 20.53 -4.10
CA ASP A 420 -16.85 20.88 -4.13
C ASP A 420 -17.00 22.36 -4.47
N GLY A 421 -17.91 22.79 -5.23
CA GLY A 421 -18.30 24.14 -5.59
C GLY A 421 -17.46 25.32 -5.04
N ASP A 422 -18.01 26.49 -4.98
CA ASP A 422 -17.33 27.70 -4.49
C ASP A 422 -17.07 27.70 -2.96
N GLY A 423 -17.54 26.68 -2.27
CA GLY A 423 -17.45 26.53 -0.79
C GLY A 423 -18.62 27.20 -0.06
N VAL A 424 -19.48 27.89 -0.76
CA VAL A 424 -20.72 28.51 -0.24
C VAL A 424 -21.95 27.85 -0.85
N HIS A 425 -21.93 27.66 -2.18
CA HIS A 425 -23.01 27.06 -2.96
C HIS A 425 -22.52 25.75 -3.59
N ASN A 426 -22.72 24.64 -2.90
CA ASN A 426 -22.28 23.31 -3.37
C ASN A 426 -23.43 22.55 -4.02
N VAL A 427 -24.33 23.26 -4.72
CA VAL A 427 -25.53 22.72 -5.33
C VAL A 427 -25.58 23.11 -6.81
N PRO A 428 -26.09 22.25 -7.71
CA PRO A 428 -26.42 22.67 -9.07
C PRO A 428 -27.61 23.63 -9.04
N GLU A 429 -27.50 24.71 -9.78
CA GLU A 429 -28.46 25.80 -9.76
C GLU A 429 -29.09 26.01 -11.16
N THR A 430 -30.36 26.43 -11.18
CA THR A 430 -30.94 26.97 -12.40
C THR A 430 -30.29 28.33 -12.73
N GLN A 431 -30.38 28.78 -13.99
CA GLN A 431 -29.84 30.06 -14.39
C GLN A 431 -30.38 31.24 -13.52
N ASP A 432 -31.69 31.23 -13.24
CA ASP A 432 -32.31 32.24 -12.37
C ASP A 432 -31.85 32.14 -10.92
N GLY A 433 -31.71 30.91 -10.40
CA GLY A 433 -31.18 30.66 -9.04
C GLY A 433 -29.75 31.18 -8.90
N TYR A 434 -28.90 30.85 -9.88
CA TYR A 434 -27.50 31.29 -9.92
C TYR A 434 -27.35 32.81 -9.89
N LEU A 435 -28.17 33.50 -10.69
CA LEU A 435 -28.17 34.98 -10.72
C LEU A 435 -28.68 35.57 -9.39
N LEU A 436 -29.71 34.99 -8.82
CA LEU A 436 -30.32 35.46 -7.58
C LEU A 436 -29.33 35.33 -6.41
N ASP A 437 -28.69 34.20 -6.27
CA ASP A 437 -27.80 33.90 -5.15
C ASP A 437 -26.52 34.75 -5.16
N ARG A 438 -26.15 35.27 -6.34
CA ARG A 438 -25.00 36.17 -6.51
C ARG A 438 -25.39 37.63 -6.63
N GLU A 439 -26.65 37.95 -6.36
CA GLU A 439 -27.20 39.30 -6.45
C GLU A 439 -26.98 39.95 -7.82
N LEU A 440 -26.86 39.13 -8.89
CA LEU A 440 -26.70 39.60 -10.27
C LEU A 440 -28.04 40.02 -10.89
N PRO A 441 -28.05 40.81 -11.97
CA PRO A 441 -29.27 41.17 -12.68
C PRO A 441 -30.01 39.92 -13.20
N THR A 442 -31.35 40.02 -13.29
CA THR A 442 -32.22 38.91 -13.72
C THR A 442 -31.91 38.39 -15.13
N ALA A 443 -32.38 37.19 -15.45
CA ALA A 443 -32.15 36.47 -16.70
C ALA A 443 -32.41 37.25 -17.98
N ASP A 444 -33.37 38.22 -17.97
CA ASP A 444 -33.64 39.07 -19.14
C ASP A 444 -32.47 40.00 -19.55
N SER A 445 -31.45 40.09 -18.71
CA SER A 445 -30.25 40.91 -18.93
C SER A 445 -28.94 40.12 -18.82
N ALA A 446 -29.01 38.81 -18.63
CA ALA A 446 -27.89 37.92 -18.56
C ALA A 446 -27.88 36.91 -19.70
N THR A 447 -26.67 36.48 -20.11
CA THR A 447 -26.49 35.50 -21.18
C THR A 447 -25.44 34.50 -20.74
N PHE A 448 -25.80 33.20 -20.76
CA PHE A 448 -24.93 32.05 -20.48
C PHE A 448 -24.53 31.41 -21.80
N ILE A 449 -23.24 31.26 -22.05
CA ILE A 449 -22.72 30.78 -23.34
C ILE A 449 -21.68 29.68 -23.08
N TYR A 450 -21.77 28.56 -23.73
CA TYR A 450 -20.73 27.56 -23.79
C TYR A 450 -19.46 28.11 -24.43
N VAL A 451 -18.34 28.02 -23.71
CA VAL A 451 -17.06 28.64 -24.16
C VAL A 451 -16.52 27.97 -25.41
N ASP A 452 -16.71 26.64 -25.55
CA ASP A 452 -16.19 25.85 -26.67
C ASP A 452 -16.98 26.02 -27.98
N THR A 453 -18.31 26.21 -27.93
CA THR A 453 -19.17 26.28 -29.11
C THR A 453 -19.73 27.71 -29.38
N GLY A 454 -19.83 28.52 -28.34
CA GLY A 454 -20.51 29.85 -28.42
C GLY A 454 -22.04 29.72 -28.42
N GLU A 455 -22.61 28.55 -28.18
CA GLU A 455 -24.04 28.33 -28.07
C GLU A 455 -24.57 28.80 -26.72
N GLU A 456 -25.80 29.31 -26.67
CA GLU A 456 -26.46 29.66 -25.40
C GLU A 456 -26.81 28.38 -24.64
N LEU A 457 -26.63 28.42 -23.30
CA LEU A 457 -27.08 27.38 -22.43
C LEU A 457 -28.60 27.25 -22.44
N ALA A 458 -29.12 26.03 -22.58
CA ALA A 458 -30.56 25.84 -22.61
C ALA A 458 -31.20 26.20 -21.25
N ALA A 459 -32.41 26.76 -21.25
CA ALA A 459 -33.04 27.28 -20.04
C ALA A 459 -33.30 26.22 -18.94
N GLY A 460 -33.23 24.93 -19.27
CA GLY A 460 -33.41 23.81 -18.34
C GLY A 460 -32.11 23.24 -17.81
N ASP A 461 -30.97 23.64 -18.37
CA ASP A 461 -29.67 23.11 -17.95
C ASP A 461 -29.24 23.76 -16.64
N LEU A 462 -28.66 22.93 -15.78
CA LEU A 462 -28.14 23.36 -14.48
C LEU A 462 -26.70 23.84 -14.60
N LEU A 463 -26.35 24.81 -13.78
CA LEU A 463 -25.03 25.38 -13.62
C LEU A 463 -24.39 24.87 -12.31
N PHE A 464 -23.09 24.77 -12.33
CA PHE A 464 -22.30 24.48 -11.14
C PHE A 464 -21.01 25.30 -11.13
N GLU A 465 -20.77 25.99 -10.01
CA GLU A 465 -19.54 26.73 -9.82
C GLU A 465 -18.48 25.80 -9.23
N ASN A 466 -17.55 25.40 -10.06
CA ASN A 466 -16.49 24.47 -9.72
C ASN A 466 -15.31 25.21 -9.07
N ARG A 467 -14.75 24.62 -8.03
CA ARG A 467 -13.51 25.08 -7.40
C ARG A 467 -12.40 24.09 -7.64
N VAL A 468 -11.23 24.59 -8.04
CA VAL A 468 -10.03 23.79 -8.21
C VAL A 468 -8.94 24.28 -7.26
N LEU A 469 -8.31 23.34 -6.58
CA LEU A 469 -7.15 23.58 -5.71
C LEU A 469 -5.92 22.95 -6.34
N ASP A 470 -4.95 23.78 -6.73
CA ASP A 470 -3.64 23.32 -7.14
C ASP A 470 -2.62 23.46 -6.01
N ARG A 471 -1.74 22.47 -5.90
CA ARG A 471 -0.76 22.36 -4.83
C ARG A 471 0.59 21.96 -5.39
N GLU A 472 1.55 22.87 -5.37
CA GLU A 472 2.95 22.54 -5.65
C GLU A 472 3.67 22.13 -4.37
N ARG A 473 4.34 20.97 -4.43
CA ARG A 473 4.91 20.30 -3.26
C ARG A 473 6.25 19.64 -3.54
N PRO A 474 7.25 20.42 -3.99
CA PRO A 474 8.59 19.88 -4.13
C PRO A 474 9.10 19.36 -2.79
N MET A 475 9.76 18.18 -2.81
CA MET A 475 10.20 17.47 -1.62
C MET A 475 11.61 16.93 -1.79
N ARG A 476 12.42 17.08 -0.74
CA ARG A 476 13.77 16.49 -0.66
C ARG A 476 13.93 15.77 0.66
N GLU A 477 14.55 14.59 0.62
CA GLU A 477 14.73 13.76 1.80
C GLU A 477 16.08 13.06 1.82
N VAL A 478 16.69 13.00 3.01
CA VAL A 478 17.80 12.10 3.33
C VAL A 478 17.36 11.21 4.48
N VAL A 479 17.55 9.90 4.34
CA VAL A 479 17.26 8.90 5.39
C VAL A 479 18.47 8.00 5.56
N SER A 480 18.75 7.60 6.80
CA SER A 480 19.71 6.54 7.11
C SER A 480 19.22 5.66 8.24
N GLU A 481 19.51 4.38 8.14
CA GLU A 481 19.28 3.39 9.18
C GLU A 481 20.51 2.50 9.32
N ILE A 482 20.97 2.28 10.55
CA ILE A 482 22.14 1.43 10.84
C ILE A 482 21.76 0.50 11.98
N ASN A 483 21.94 -0.79 11.76
CA ASN A 483 21.70 -1.85 12.72
C ASN A 483 22.99 -2.65 12.95
N LEU A 484 23.33 -2.90 14.20
CA LEU A 484 24.39 -3.78 14.61
C LEU A 484 23.79 -4.89 15.46
N SER A 485 23.84 -6.12 14.95
CA SER A 485 23.27 -7.30 15.60
C SER A 485 24.34 -8.26 16.08
N LYS A 486 24.02 -9.02 17.13
CA LYS A 486 24.89 -10.03 17.73
C LYS A 486 24.07 -11.24 18.13
N VAL A 487 24.45 -12.42 17.63
CA VAL A 487 23.87 -13.67 18.07
C VAL A 487 24.63 -14.22 19.28
N ILE A 488 23.93 -14.53 20.37
CA ILE A 488 24.48 -15.13 21.61
C ILE A 488 23.55 -16.25 22.06
N GLY A 489 23.89 -17.49 21.74
CA GLY A 489 23.01 -18.63 22.00
C GLY A 489 21.68 -18.48 21.25
N ASN A 490 20.59 -18.43 21.96
CA ASN A 490 19.23 -18.26 21.37
C ASN A 490 18.81 -16.80 21.22
N HIS A 491 19.66 -15.85 21.57
CA HIS A 491 19.39 -14.42 21.52
C HIS A 491 19.99 -13.79 20.28
N THR A 492 19.24 -12.93 19.61
CA THR A 492 19.73 -11.99 18.60
C THR A 492 19.50 -10.58 19.12
N LEU A 493 20.58 -9.98 19.63
CA LEU A 493 20.57 -8.61 20.16
C LEU A 493 20.84 -7.63 19.03
N THR A 494 19.99 -6.63 18.86
CA THR A 494 20.14 -5.58 17.83
C THR A 494 20.14 -4.20 18.46
N PHE A 495 21.14 -3.40 18.11
CA PHE A 495 21.22 -1.98 18.39
C PHE A 495 21.09 -1.21 17.09
N GLY A 496 20.16 -0.27 17.03
CA GLY A 496 19.91 0.46 15.82
C GLY A 496 19.77 1.96 16.01
N THR A 497 19.97 2.69 14.92
CA THR A 497 19.71 4.12 14.81
C THR A 497 19.04 4.44 13.48
N PHE A 498 18.08 5.35 13.53
CA PHE A 498 17.41 5.89 12.36
C PHE A 498 17.52 7.41 12.37
N ASN A 499 17.88 7.99 11.24
CA ASN A 499 17.94 9.44 11.09
C ASN A 499 17.33 9.84 9.77
N SER A 500 16.56 10.92 9.78
CA SER A 500 16.03 11.52 8.55
C SER A 500 16.00 13.05 8.63
N TYR A 501 16.09 13.65 7.46
CA TYR A 501 15.80 15.06 7.26
C TYR A 501 14.98 15.20 5.99
N THR A 502 13.74 15.70 6.13
CA THR A 502 12.82 15.92 5.04
C THR A 502 12.46 17.39 4.99
N LYS A 503 12.50 17.97 3.80
CA LYS A 503 12.08 19.35 3.51
C LYS A 503 11.06 19.31 2.39
N ALA A 504 9.97 20.05 2.55
CA ALA A 504 8.94 20.19 1.53
C ALA A 504 8.39 21.63 1.50
N GLU A 505 7.95 22.03 0.33
CA GLU A 505 7.16 23.26 0.14
C GLU A 505 5.67 22.88 0.07
N ASP A 506 4.79 23.85 0.32
CA ASP A 506 3.34 23.70 0.25
C ASP A 506 2.76 25.04 -0.22
N ASN A 507 2.79 25.22 -1.52
CA ASN A 507 2.26 26.38 -2.21
C ASN A 507 0.92 26.01 -2.83
N ASN A 508 -0.12 26.78 -2.52
CA ASN A 508 -1.47 26.44 -2.95
C ASN A 508 -2.10 27.63 -3.68
N TRP A 509 -2.81 27.31 -4.77
CA TRP A 509 -3.67 28.22 -5.52
C TRP A 509 -5.07 27.63 -5.60
N ILE A 510 -6.07 28.50 -5.57
CA ILE A 510 -7.46 28.15 -5.78
C ILE A 510 -8.01 29.04 -6.90
N TRP A 511 -8.81 28.44 -7.77
CA TRP A 511 -9.61 29.19 -8.73
C TRP A 511 -10.98 28.58 -8.89
N ASN A 512 -11.93 29.42 -9.29
CA ASN A 512 -13.30 29.04 -9.55
C ASN A 512 -13.63 29.23 -11.02
N PHE A 513 -14.39 28.32 -11.59
CA PHE A 513 -14.94 28.43 -12.92
C PHE A 513 -16.40 28.00 -12.95
N LEU A 514 -17.17 28.56 -13.87
CA LEU A 514 -18.55 28.20 -14.11
C LEU A 514 -18.62 27.11 -15.18
N GLY A 515 -19.32 26.04 -14.89
CA GLY A 515 -19.63 24.96 -15.82
C GLY A 515 -21.10 24.61 -15.80
N ASP A 516 -21.53 23.81 -16.77
CA ASP A 516 -22.78 23.11 -16.68
C ASP A 516 -22.69 21.97 -15.67
N PHE A 517 -23.84 21.45 -15.25
CA PHE A 517 -23.89 20.31 -14.34
C PHE A 517 -24.06 19.01 -15.14
N SER A 518 -22.97 18.59 -15.76
CA SER A 518 -22.90 17.38 -16.58
C SER A 518 -21.66 16.54 -16.19
N ASN A 519 -21.60 15.32 -16.69
CA ASN A 519 -20.38 14.52 -16.62
C ASN A 519 -19.28 15.22 -17.42
N SER A 520 -18.12 15.49 -16.79
CA SER A 520 -17.04 16.28 -17.37
C SER A 520 -17.54 17.68 -17.86
N PRO A 521 -17.82 18.59 -16.92
CA PRO A 521 -18.50 19.86 -17.19
C PRO A 521 -17.88 20.65 -18.34
N ARG A 522 -18.75 21.18 -19.20
CA ARG A 522 -18.36 22.18 -20.19
C ARG A 522 -18.34 23.56 -19.54
N MET A 523 -17.34 24.39 -19.87
CA MET A 523 -17.25 25.72 -19.32
C MET A 523 -18.29 26.68 -19.90
N VAL A 524 -18.87 27.52 -19.03
CA VAL A 524 -19.92 28.45 -19.35
C VAL A 524 -19.44 29.89 -19.04
N GLY A 525 -19.45 30.74 -20.02
CA GLY A 525 -19.26 32.17 -19.86
C GLY A 525 -20.56 32.87 -19.44
N LEU A 526 -20.48 33.83 -18.53
CA LEU A 526 -21.62 34.63 -18.08
C LEU A 526 -21.35 36.10 -18.25
N THR A 527 -22.20 36.77 -19.05
CA THR A 527 -22.26 38.21 -19.19
C THR A 527 -23.62 38.74 -18.79
N TYR A 528 -23.70 39.94 -18.27
CA TYR A 528 -24.96 40.57 -17.86
C TYR A 528 -24.93 42.09 -18.13
N THR A 529 -26.08 42.70 -18.25
CA THR A 529 -26.18 44.20 -18.34
C THR A 529 -26.40 44.76 -16.95
N ASP A 530 -25.43 45.56 -16.50
CA ASP A 530 -25.53 46.31 -15.22
C ASP A 530 -26.64 47.38 -15.34
N ARG A 531 -27.63 47.31 -14.48
CA ARG A 531 -28.80 48.20 -14.51
C ARG A 531 -28.46 49.64 -14.16
N ALA A 532 -27.39 49.87 -13.38
CA ALA A 532 -27.03 51.21 -12.96
C ALA A 532 -26.23 51.97 -14.04
N THR A 533 -25.40 51.23 -14.76
CA THR A 533 -24.50 51.80 -15.78
C THR A 533 -24.99 51.58 -17.21
N GLY A 534 -25.83 50.56 -17.46
CA GLY A 534 -26.24 50.12 -18.78
C GLY A 534 -25.15 49.40 -19.58
N ASN A 535 -24.02 49.12 -18.95
CA ASN A 535 -22.87 48.46 -19.58
C ASN A 535 -23.02 46.91 -19.50
N THR A 536 -22.46 46.26 -20.49
CA THR A 536 -22.30 44.80 -20.40
C THR A 536 -21.05 44.48 -19.56
N GLU A 537 -21.25 43.76 -18.49
CA GLU A 537 -20.23 43.25 -17.57
C GLU A 537 -20.05 41.74 -17.75
N SER A 538 -18.87 41.21 -17.47
CA SER A 538 -18.59 39.77 -17.49
C SER A 538 -18.37 39.28 -16.06
N TYR A 539 -19.18 38.30 -15.63
CA TYR A 539 -19.01 37.60 -14.35
C TYR A 539 -18.05 36.42 -14.49
N ALA A 540 -18.23 35.61 -15.55
CA ALA A 540 -17.38 34.48 -15.86
C ALA A 540 -16.78 34.65 -17.26
N THR A 541 -15.55 35.15 -17.34
CA THR A 541 -14.88 35.42 -18.62
C THR A 541 -14.23 34.11 -19.12
N GLY A 542 -14.76 33.54 -20.21
CA GLY A 542 -14.30 32.24 -20.69
C GLY A 542 -14.48 31.14 -19.66
N GLY A 543 -15.52 31.23 -18.83
CA GLY A 543 -15.79 30.32 -17.73
C GLY A 543 -15.04 30.65 -16.43
N PHE A 544 -13.95 31.37 -16.47
CA PHE A 544 -13.16 31.75 -15.29
C PHE A 544 -13.85 32.84 -14.48
N ILE A 545 -13.97 32.63 -13.16
CA ILE A 545 -14.60 33.59 -12.22
C ILE A 545 -13.52 34.30 -11.41
N SER A 546 -12.71 33.57 -10.69
CA SER A 546 -11.70 34.15 -9.80
C SER A 546 -10.57 33.16 -9.52
N GLY A 547 -9.42 33.70 -9.12
CA GLY A 547 -8.29 32.89 -8.69
C GLY A 547 -7.43 33.61 -7.66
N SER A 548 -6.83 32.86 -6.75
CA SER A 548 -5.96 33.39 -5.71
C SER A 548 -4.92 32.40 -5.25
N GLN A 549 -3.80 32.87 -4.75
CA GLN A 549 -2.85 32.08 -3.99
C GLN A 549 -3.29 32.06 -2.53
N THR A 550 -3.35 30.86 -1.92
CA THR A 550 -3.86 30.68 -0.55
C THR A 550 -2.77 30.31 0.45
N SER A 551 -1.64 29.77 -0.02
CA SER A 551 -0.49 29.51 0.85
C SER A 551 0.85 29.64 0.13
N ASN A 552 1.86 30.03 0.90
CA ASN A 552 3.27 30.02 0.55
C ASN A 552 4.01 29.57 1.81
N ARG A 553 4.39 28.28 1.86
CA ARG A 553 4.90 27.62 3.06
C ARG A 553 6.10 26.74 2.72
N GLU A 554 7.00 26.66 3.67
CA GLU A 554 8.10 25.70 3.67
C GLU A 554 8.14 25.00 5.03
N HIS A 555 8.20 23.68 5.01
CA HIS A 555 8.30 22.86 6.20
C HIS A 555 9.50 21.92 6.10
N ALA A 556 10.18 21.70 7.22
CA ALA A 556 11.17 20.67 7.30
C ALA A 556 11.04 19.90 8.62
N MET A 557 11.40 18.63 8.61
CA MET A 557 11.42 17.79 9.80
C MET A 557 12.72 17.00 9.87
N ARG A 558 13.35 17.03 11.03
CA ARG A 558 14.46 16.15 11.38
C ARG A 558 13.96 15.14 12.39
N LYS A 559 14.23 13.85 12.14
CA LYS A 559 13.97 12.75 13.07
C LYS A 559 15.27 12.06 13.42
N SER A 560 15.42 11.65 14.67
CA SER A 560 16.53 10.84 15.14
C SER A 560 16.02 9.83 16.15
N ALA A 561 16.33 8.57 15.95
CA ALA A 561 15.93 7.50 16.84
C ALA A 561 17.07 6.56 17.17
N PHE A 562 16.99 5.99 18.38
CA PHE A 562 17.85 4.91 18.86
C PHE A 562 16.95 3.79 19.38
N TYR A 563 17.31 2.55 19.09
CA TYR A 563 16.55 1.40 19.54
C TYR A 563 17.41 0.21 19.87
N PHE A 564 16.86 -0.60 20.73
CA PHE A 564 17.39 -1.89 21.12
C PHE A 564 16.31 -2.95 20.99
N ALA A 565 16.66 -4.12 20.47
CA ALA A 565 15.78 -5.26 20.41
C ALA A 565 16.53 -6.53 20.80
N ASP A 566 15.80 -7.49 21.38
CA ASP A 566 16.26 -8.85 21.64
C ASP A 566 15.23 -9.83 21.10
N GLN A 567 15.68 -10.73 20.24
CA GLN A 567 14.88 -11.83 19.71
C GLN A 567 15.42 -13.15 20.28
N ILE A 568 14.56 -13.84 21.02
CA ILE A 568 14.88 -15.15 21.61
C ILE A 568 14.15 -16.20 20.81
N VAL A 569 14.86 -17.14 20.20
CA VAL A 569 14.30 -18.22 19.40
C VAL A 569 14.75 -19.56 19.94
N THR A 570 13.78 -20.42 20.27
CA THR A 570 13.99 -21.82 20.68
C THR A 570 13.11 -22.74 19.84
N ASP A 571 13.25 -24.05 20.00
CA ASP A 571 12.38 -25.01 19.30
C ASP A 571 10.90 -24.88 19.71
N ALA A 572 10.64 -24.50 20.98
CA ALA A 572 9.28 -24.46 21.54
C ALA A 572 8.63 -23.08 21.47
N TYR A 573 9.41 -22.02 21.57
CA TYR A 573 8.88 -20.65 21.65
C TYR A 573 9.83 -19.61 21.05
N SER A 574 9.27 -18.47 20.68
CA SER A 574 10.04 -17.27 20.39
C SER A 574 9.49 -16.07 21.18
N ILE A 575 10.38 -15.17 21.59
CA ILE A 575 10.06 -13.94 22.31
C ILE A 575 10.80 -12.79 21.64
N ASP A 576 10.10 -11.71 21.32
CA ASP A 576 10.65 -10.48 20.80
C ASP A 576 10.39 -9.37 21.81
N PHE A 577 11.43 -8.67 22.19
CA PHE A 577 11.36 -7.47 23.02
C PHE A 577 12.08 -6.33 22.34
N GLY A 578 11.58 -5.11 22.48
CA GLY A 578 12.26 -3.97 21.96
C GLY A 578 11.84 -2.66 22.61
N VAL A 579 12.73 -1.70 22.56
CA VAL A 579 12.51 -0.31 22.99
C VAL A 579 13.12 0.64 21.97
N ARG A 580 12.38 1.70 21.64
CA ARG A 580 12.83 2.77 20.75
C ARG A 580 12.54 4.12 21.37
N TYR A 581 13.51 5.00 21.37
CA TYR A 581 13.37 6.43 21.63
C TYR A 581 13.50 7.18 20.31
N GLU A 582 12.64 8.14 20.07
CA GLU A 582 12.71 9.01 18.90
C GLU A 582 12.44 10.46 19.28
N ASN A 583 13.20 11.36 18.67
CA ASN A 583 13.00 12.80 18.72
C ASN A 583 12.71 13.34 17.32
N ALA A 584 11.70 14.17 17.21
CA ALA A 584 11.33 14.87 15.99
C ALA A 584 11.34 16.38 16.22
N LYS A 585 12.04 17.09 15.33
CA LYS A 585 12.11 18.55 15.32
C LYS A 585 11.63 19.10 14.00
N GLY A 586 10.53 19.86 14.07
CA GLY A 586 9.88 20.51 12.94
C GLY A 586 10.27 21.95 12.80
N PHE A 587 10.48 22.40 11.58
CA PHE A 587 10.76 23.79 11.19
C PHE A 587 9.65 24.26 10.28
N ILE A 588 9.08 25.41 10.59
CA ILE A 588 7.93 25.98 9.90
C ILE A 588 8.31 27.37 9.42
N THR A 589 8.09 27.61 8.14
CA THR A 589 8.19 28.95 7.53
C THR A 589 6.92 29.17 6.72
N ARG A 590 6.20 30.23 6.98
CA ARG A 590 5.01 30.61 6.19
C ARG A 590 4.93 32.10 5.97
N GLU A 591 4.45 32.50 4.84
CA GLU A 591 4.15 33.89 4.56
C GLU A 591 2.92 34.31 5.37
N THR A 592 2.98 35.47 6.07
CA THR A 592 1.93 35.92 6.98
C THR A 592 0.73 36.50 6.27
N GLY A 593 0.93 36.98 5.07
CA GLY A 593 -0.09 37.45 4.14
C GLY A 593 0.48 37.30 2.75
N ILE A 594 -0.23 36.65 1.87
CA ILE A 594 0.27 36.38 0.53
C ILE A 594 0.70 37.64 -0.17
N GLY A 595 1.92 37.67 -0.69
CA GLY A 595 2.54 38.82 -1.32
C GLY A 595 3.17 39.85 -0.37
N SER A 596 3.09 39.63 0.94
CA SER A 596 3.69 40.52 1.95
C SER A 596 5.22 40.43 1.99
N ASN A 597 5.79 39.35 1.48
CA ASN A 597 7.20 38.96 1.66
C ASN A 597 7.66 38.93 3.14
N THR A 598 6.69 38.80 4.05
CA THR A 598 6.93 38.73 5.47
C THR A 598 6.67 37.27 5.94
N PHE A 599 7.73 36.67 6.45
CA PHE A 599 7.67 35.24 6.81
C PHE A 599 7.71 35.04 8.33
N GLN A 600 6.72 34.32 8.83
CA GLN A 600 6.70 33.83 10.19
C GLN A 600 7.45 32.51 10.24
N LYS A 601 8.36 32.38 11.21
CA LYS A 601 9.18 31.19 11.42
C LYS A 601 8.95 30.62 12.79
N GLY A 602 8.87 29.30 12.88
CA GLY A 602 8.71 28.59 14.13
C GLY A 602 9.44 27.25 14.14
N THR A 603 9.68 26.76 15.34
CA THR A 603 10.26 25.43 15.56
C THR A 603 9.42 24.72 16.60
N VAL A 604 9.09 23.47 16.32
CA VAL A 604 8.39 22.58 17.24
C VAL A 604 9.26 21.34 17.48
N GLU A 605 9.14 20.73 18.65
CA GLU A 605 9.92 19.55 19.00
C GLU A 605 9.10 18.64 19.90
N ALA A 606 9.14 17.34 19.62
CA ALA A 606 8.56 16.32 20.45
C ALA A 606 9.43 15.08 20.47
N SER A 607 9.36 14.32 21.55
CA SER A 607 10.03 13.03 21.68
C SER A 607 9.15 12.06 22.44
N ASP A 608 9.28 10.79 22.11
CA ASP A 608 8.55 9.74 22.82
C ASP A 608 9.34 8.42 22.81
N VAL A 609 8.84 7.46 23.58
CA VAL A 609 9.39 6.12 23.72
C VAL A 609 8.34 5.09 23.38
N THR A 610 8.68 4.11 22.58
CA THR A 610 7.88 2.92 22.38
C THR A 610 8.54 1.69 22.96
N VAL A 611 7.71 0.80 23.51
CA VAL A 611 8.10 -0.52 24.01
C VAL A 611 7.21 -1.54 23.34
N ALA A 612 7.80 -2.64 22.87
CA ALA A 612 7.06 -3.74 22.29
C ALA A 612 7.54 -5.07 22.88
N LEU A 613 6.57 -5.97 23.11
CA LEU A 613 6.80 -7.34 23.57
C LEU A 613 5.91 -8.26 22.77
N ALA A 614 6.48 -9.34 22.23
CA ALA A 614 5.73 -10.37 21.53
C ALA A 614 6.26 -11.75 21.89
N GLY A 615 5.38 -12.73 21.95
CA GLY A 615 5.72 -14.11 22.21
C GLY A 615 4.92 -15.06 21.33
N LEU A 616 5.54 -16.12 20.86
CA LEU A 616 4.91 -17.21 20.13
C LEU A 616 5.28 -18.54 20.78
N TYR A 617 4.30 -19.42 20.91
CA TYR A 617 4.49 -20.77 21.40
C TYR A 617 4.02 -21.80 20.36
N ARG A 618 4.91 -22.76 20.06
CA ARG A 618 4.65 -23.83 19.09
C ARG A 618 3.89 -24.97 19.78
N LEU A 619 2.56 -25.00 19.66
CA LEU A 619 1.72 -26.06 20.22
C LEU A 619 1.95 -27.40 19.52
N SER A 620 2.20 -27.36 18.23
CA SER A 620 2.53 -28.53 17.39
C SER A 620 3.26 -28.07 16.13
N ALA A 621 3.71 -28.99 15.30
CA ALA A 621 4.28 -28.68 13.99
C ALA A 621 3.29 -27.94 13.06
N LYS A 622 1.98 -28.00 13.33
CA LYS A 622 0.92 -27.40 12.51
C LYS A 622 0.18 -26.24 13.20
N THR A 623 0.53 -25.91 14.45
CA THR A 623 -0.24 -24.91 15.24
C THR A 623 0.66 -24.08 16.11
N ASN A 624 0.62 -22.77 15.91
CA ASN A 624 1.26 -21.77 16.75
C ASN A 624 0.22 -20.86 17.40
N VAL A 625 0.48 -20.45 18.64
CA VAL A 625 -0.26 -19.38 19.32
C VAL A 625 0.68 -18.25 19.65
N TYR A 626 0.19 -17.03 19.59
CA TYR A 626 1.01 -15.85 19.89
C TYR A 626 0.22 -14.78 20.63
N LEU A 627 0.98 -13.92 21.30
CA LEU A 627 0.49 -12.72 21.97
C LEU A 627 1.52 -11.61 21.78
N ASN A 628 1.06 -10.41 21.48
CA ASN A 628 1.90 -9.22 21.48
C ASN A 628 1.21 -8.02 22.11
N ALA A 629 2.02 -7.07 22.60
CA ALA A 629 1.55 -5.79 23.08
C ALA A 629 2.64 -4.73 22.83
N SER A 630 2.22 -3.53 22.47
CA SER A 630 3.15 -2.42 22.26
C SER A 630 2.50 -1.08 22.57
N THR A 631 3.36 -0.13 22.95
CA THR A 631 3.04 1.29 22.88
C THR A 631 3.55 1.86 21.57
N GLY A 632 2.99 2.96 21.13
CA GLY A 632 3.44 3.67 19.94
C GLY A 632 3.12 5.16 20.06
N TYR A 633 3.67 5.92 19.16
CA TYR A 633 3.44 7.36 19.09
C TYR A 633 3.38 7.80 17.62
N PHE A 634 2.74 8.94 17.41
CA PHE A 634 2.75 9.63 16.13
C PHE A 634 3.05 11.11 16.35
N PHE A 635 3.90 11.69 15.50
CA PHE A 635 4.17 13.12 15.50
C PHE A 635 3.15 13.82 14.63
N PRO A 636 2.32 14.74 15.17
CA PRO A 636 1.30 15.41 14.41
C PRO A 636 1.84 16.18 13.20
N GLU A 637 0.98 16.51 12.26
CA GLU A 637 1.34 17.24 11.07
C GLU A 637 1.84 18.65 11.42
N ILE A 638 3.07 18.99 11.06
CA ILE A 638 3.63 20.31 11.34
C ILE A 638 2.99 21.41 10.48
N ARG A 639 2.42 21.09 9.33
CA ARG A 639 1.68 22.05 8.50
C ARG A 639 0.43 22.61 9.20
N SER A 640 -0.14 21.83 10.11
CA SER A 640 -1.32 22.21 10.90
C SER A 640 -0.98 23.04 12.16
N VAL A 641 0.31 23.22 12.46
CA VAL A 641 0.72 24.00 13.63
C VAL A 641 0.38 25.48 13.40
N SER A 642 -0.46 26.01 14.24
CA SER A 642 -0.83 27.44 14.26
C SER A 642 0.14 28.24 15.14
N PHE A 643 0.10 29.55 14.97
CA PHE A 643 0.90 30.48 15.76
C PHE A 643 -0.02 31.34 16.61
N SER A 644 0.40 31.60 17.82
CA SER A 644 -0.28 32.56 18.69
C SER A 644 -0.18 33.98 18.13
N SER A 645 -0.98 34.90 18.65
CA SER A 645 -0.89 36.32 18.34
C SER A 645 0.51 36.94 18.62
N ALA A 646 1.28 36.33 19.51
CA ALA A 646 2.66 36.71 19.81
C ALA A 646 3.68 36.10 18.85
N GLY A 647 3.24 35.38 17.81
CA GLY A 647 4.11 34.76 16.81
C GLY A 647 4.83 33.49 17.29
N ARG A 648 4.40 32.88 18.39
CA ARG A 648 4.96 31.61 18.88
C ARG A 648 4.12 30.44 18.36
N PRO A 649 4.75 29.36 17.85
CA PRO A 649 4.02 28.16 17.47
C PRO A 649 3.31 27.56 18.70
N GLN A 650 2.15 26.98 18.49
CA GLN A 650 1.42 26.24 19.51
C GLN A 650 2.22 25.04 20.02
N SER A 651 1.82 24.49 21.17
CA SER A 651 2.40 23.27 21.72
C SER A 651 2.27 22.11 20.73
N TYR A 652 3.30 21.28 20.66
CA TYR A 652 3.41 20.17 19.76
C TYR A 652 3.66 18.92 20.61
N GLU A 653 2.64 18.06 20.71
CA GLU A 653 2.65 16.86 21.53
C GLU A 653 2.39 15.64 20.64
N THR A 654 2.86 14.48 21.08
CA THR A 654 2.68 13.22 20.35
C THR A 654 1.30 12.64 20.59
N GLU A 655 0.72 12.07 19.53
CA GLU A 655 -0.41 11.15 19.65
C GLU A 655 0.10 9.80 20.16
N ARG A 656 -0.59 9.19 21.13
CA ARG A 656 -0.14 7.96 21.80
C ARG A 656 -1.05 6.79 21.53
N ILE A 657 -0.45 5.67 21.22
CA ILE A 657 -1.13 4.43 20.89
C ILE A 657 -0.74 3.35 21.88
N LEU A 658 -1.74 2.58 22.33
CA LEU A 658 -1.55 1.31 23.01
C LEU A 658 -2.30 0.25 22.23
N GLN A 659 -1.62 -0.86 21.95
CA GLN A 659 -2.21 -1.98 21.24
C GLN A 659 -1.80 -3.32 21.83
N ALA A 660 -2.69 -4.30 21.70
CA ALA A 660 -2.45 -5.69 22.06
C ALA A 660 -3.14 -6.60 21.05
N GLU A 661 -2.53 -7.74 20.76
CA GLU A 661 -3.04 -8.74 19.83
C GLU A 661 -2.72 -10.13 20.35
N GLY A 662 -3.68 -11.07 20.19
CA GLY A 662 -3.46 -12.49 20.43
C GLY A 662 -4.06 -13.30 19.30
N GLY A 663 -3.37 -14.36 18.87
CA GLY A 663 -3.82 -15.13 17.72
C GLY A 663 -3.32 -16.56 17.68
N VAL A 664 -3.89 -17.28 16.74
CA VAL A 664 -3.58 -18.69 16.41
C VAL A 664 -3.28 -18.77 14.92
N LYS A 665 -2.25 -19.52 14.56
CA LYS A 665 -1.91 -19.88 13.19
C LYS A 665 -1.93 -21.39 13.06
N TYR A 666 -2.58 -21.87 12.01
CA TYR A 666 -2.67 -23.29 11.69
C TYR A 666 -2.31 -23.50 10.23
N GLY A 667 -1.41 -24.45 9.97
CA GLY A 667 -0.98 -24.85 8.62
C GLY A 667 -1.01 -26.35 8.45
N SER A 668 -1.60 -26.82 7.35
CA SER A 668 -1.57 -28.19 6.87
C SER A 668 -1.56 -28.16 5.35
N ASP A 669 -1.37 -29.31 4.72
CA ASP A 669 -1.30 -29.47 3.25
C ASP A 669 -2.55 -28.99 2.50
N VAL A 670 -3.68 -28.88 3.19
CA VAL A 670 -4.97 -28.49 2.58
C VAL A 670 -5.59 -27.23 3.20
N LEU A 671 -5.12 -26.80 4.37
CA LEU A 671 -5.69 -25.65 5.06
C LEU A 671 -4.60 -24.81 5.71
N SER A 672 -4.50 -23.57 5.30
CA SER A 672 -3.72 -22.52 5.95
C SER A 672 -4.69 -21.49 6.54
N THR A 673 -4.57 -21.17 7.82
CA THR A 673 -5.48 -20.20 8.45
C THR A 673 -4.81 -19.47 9.61
N SER A 674 -5.21 -18.22 9.82
CA SER A 674 -4.89 -17.50 11.04
C SER A 674 -6.13 -16.77 11.57
N LEU A 675 -6.21 -16.69 12.88
CA LEU A 675 -7.24 -15.95 13.62
C LEU A 675 -6.54 -15.06 14.65
N ALA A 676 -6.86 -13.79 14.67
CA ALA A 676 -6.31 -12.83 15.62
C ALA A 676 -7.43 -11.97 16.23
N ALA A 677 -7.34 -11.72 17.52
CA ALA A 677 -8.13 -10.69 18.21
C ALA A 677 -7.20 -9.55 18.61
N TYR A 678 -7.63 -8.31 18.43
CA TYR A 678 -6.81 -7.15 18.70
C TYR A 678 -7.58 -6.06 19.45
N PHE A 679 -6.83 -5.25 20.18
CA PHE A 679 -7.28 -4.08 20.90
C PHE A 679 -6.34 -2.92 20.63
N VAL A 680 -6.88 -1.75 20.26
CA VAL A 680 -6.13 -0.54 19.95
C VAL A 680 -6.79 0.66 20.62
N THR A 681 -6.01 1.51 21.27
CA THR A 681 -6.43 2.85 21.72
C THR A 681 -5.51 3.89 21.11
N LEU A 682 -6.08 5.00 20.72
CA LEU A 682 -5.36 6.19 20.27
C LEU A 682 -5.80 7.34 21.18
N LYS A 683 -4.85 8.02 21.77
CA LYS A 683 -5.06 9.16 22.67
C LYS A 683 -4.44 10.42 22.13
N ASP A 684 -5.03 11.54 22.47
CA ASP A 684 -4.57 12.88 22.09
C ASP A 684 -4.43 13.00 20.55
N ARG A 685 -5.32 12.28 19.82
CA ARG A 685 -5.36 12.35 18.39
C ARG A 685 -5.76 13.73 17.93
N ARG A 686 -4.93 14.32 17.10
CA ARG A 686 -5.22 15.60 16.49
C ARG A 686 -5.86 15.37 15.12
N THR A 687 -7.10 15.80 14.96
CA THR A 687 -7.78 15.90 13.67
C THR A 687 -7.76 17.32 13.18
N VAL A 688 -7.62 17.47 11.87
CA VAL A 688 -7.74 18.76 11.19
C VAL A 688 -8.87 18.59 10.21
N ASP A 689 -9.96 19.29 10.47
CA ASP A 689 -11.10 19.38 9.56
C ASP A 689 -11.10 20.74 8.88
N PHE A 690 -11.63 20.79 7.67
CA PHE A 690 -11.84 22.04 6.98
C PHE A 690 -13.27 22.49 7.24
N ILE A 691 -13.43 23.62 7.88
CA ILE A 691 -14.74 24.22 8.16
C ILE A 691 -14.86 25.54 7.39
N ASN A 692 -16.10 25.88 7.05
CA ASN A 692 -16.39 27.19 6.47
C ASN A 692 -16.26 28.27 7.56
N ASP A 693 -15.52 29.35 7.28
CA ASP A 693 -15.33 30.47 8.21
C ASP A 693 -16.54 31.46 8.25
N GLY A 694 -17.62 31.12 7.55
CA GLY A 694 -18.82 31.95 7.45
C GLY A 694 -18.70 33.12 6.44
N SER A 695 -17.54 33.27 5.80
CA SER A 695 -17.28 34.29 4.77
C SER A 695 -17.06 33.70 3.37
N GLY A 696 -17.31 32.40 3.21
CA GLY A 696 -17.01 31.64 1.99
C GLY A 696 -15.57 31.12 1.91
N GLY A 697 -14.77 31.32 2.95
CA GLY A 697 -13.46 30.72 3.12
C GLY A 697 -13.54 29.37 3.83
N VAL A 698 -12.54 28.52 3.60
CA VAL A 698 -12.38 27.24 4.30
C VAL A 698 -11.18 27.37 5.23
N ILE A 699 -11.39 27.13 6.52
CA ILE A 699 -10.35 27.15 7.55
C ILE A 699 -10.14 25.76 8.14
N GLU A 700 -8.94 25.51 8.61
CA GLU A 700 -8.63 24.26 9.33
C GLU A 700 -9.12 24.39 10.79
N ASN A 701 -10.00 23.48 11.20
CA ASN A 701 -10.40 23.29 12.59
C ASN A 701 -9.61 22.13 13.19
N VAL A 702 -8.97 22.32 14.33
CA VAL A 702 -8.13 21.32 14.99
C VAL A 702 -8.85 20.83 16.25
N GLU A 703 -9.07 19.53 16.32
CA GLU A 703 -9.70 18.85 17.45
C GLU A 703 -8.81 17.75 18.01
N ASN A 704 -8.85 17.58 19.34
CA ASN A 704 -8.20 16.44 19.99
C ASN A 704 -9.25 15.38 20.36
N GLN A 705 -8.98 14.16 19.98
CA GLN A 705 -9.88 13.02 20.13
C GLN A 705 -9.15 11.79 20.67
N ASP A 706 -9.84 11.02 21.52
CA ASP A 706 -9.41 9.68 21.92
C ASP A 706 -10.32 8.63 21.25
N THR A 707 -9.72 7.54 20.80
CA THR A 707 -10.46 6.46 20.13
C THR A 707 -10.11 5.10 20.72
N ARG A 708 -11.01 4.15 20.55
CA ARG A 708 -10.83 2.76 20.93
C ARG A 708 -11.39 1.83 19.87
N THR A 709 -10.65 0.77 19.59
CA THR A 709 -11.07 -0.28 18.67
C THR A 709 -10.79 -1.64 19.28
N PHE A 710 -11.76 -2.54 19.17
CA PHE A 710 -11.61 -3.97 19.39
C PHE A 710 -12.03 -4.68 18.10
N GLY A 711 -11.29 -5.71 17.68
CA GLY A 711 -11.62 -6.43 16.45
C GLY A 711 -11.08 -7.84 16.41
N ILE A 712 -11.60 -8.59 15.45
CA ILE A 712 -11.17 -9.94 15.09
C ILE A 712 -10.84 -9.95 13.61
N GLU A 713 -9.70 -10.50 13.27
CA GLU A 713 -9.24 -10.74 11.90
C GLU A 713 -9.08 -12.25 11.70
N ALA A 714 -9.63 -12.76 10.62
CA ALA A 714 -9.45 -14.13 10.18
C ALA A 714 -9.00 -14.15 8.72
N ASN A 715 -8.11 -15.06 8.38
CA ASN A 715 -7.82 -15.41 7.00
C ASN A 715 -7.73 -16.94 6.88
N ALA A 716 -8.09 -17.44 5.70
CA ALA A 716 -8.02 -18.86 5.40
C ALA A 716 -7.80 -19.09 3.90
N SER A 717 -7.05 -20.14 3.59
CA SER A 717 -6.89 -20.70 2.26
C SER A 717 -7.09 -22.19 2.34
N TYR A 718 -8.03 -22.74 1.57
CA TYR A 718 -8.40 -24.14 1.57
C TYR A 718 -8.25 -24.75 0.18
N TYR A 719 -7.32 -25.66 0.03
CA TYR A 719 -7.09 -26.43 -1.19
C TYR A 719 -8.07 -27.59 -1.26
N VAL A 720 -9.09 -27.48 -2.11
CA VAL A 720 -10.03 -28.56 -2.41
C VAL A 720 -9.31 -29.72 -3.11
N ASN A 721 -8.36 -29.37 -3.95
CA ASN A 721 -7.41 -30.24 -4.62
C ASN A 721 -6.22 -29.40 -5.11
N THR A 722 -5.25 -30.00 -5.79
CA THR A 722 -4.06 -29.32 -6.31
C THR A 722 -4.36 -28.20 -7.31
N ALA A 723 -5.53 -28.22 -7.98
CA ALA A 723 -5.91 -27.25 -8.99
C ALA A 723 -6.89 -26.20 -8.49
N PHE A 724 -7.58 -26.42 -7.36
CA PHE A 724 -8.66 -25.54 -6.93
C PHE A 724 -8.52 -25.13 -5.47
N ASN A 725 -8.42 -23.83 -5.24
CA ASN A 725 -8.27 -23.21 -3.93
C ASN A 725 -9.44 -22.23 -3.67
N ILE A 726 -9.97 -22.24 -2.45
CA ILE A 726 -10.91 -21.24 -1.94
C ILE A 726 -10.20 -20.47 -0.83
N TYR A 727 -10.22 -19.18 -0.90
CA TYR A 727 -9.52 -18.34 0.06
C TYR A 727 -10.37 -17.14 0.47
N GLY A 728 -10.03 -16.55 1.59
CA GLY A 728 -10.70 -15.34 2.03
C GLY A 728 -10.13 -14.78 3.32
N ASN A 729 -10.59 -13.58 3.61
CA ASN A 729 -10.34 -12.92 4.87
C ASN A 729 -11.61 -12.21 5.36
N LEU A 730 -11.68 -12.01 6.66
CA LEU A 730 -12.78 -11.31 7.32
C LEU A 730 -12.23 -10.48 8.48
N THR A 731 -12.62 -9.23 8.54
CA THR A 731 -12.37 -8.34 9.68
C THR A 731 -13.71 -7.89 10.26
N LEU A 732 -13.89 -8.15 11.54
CA LEU A 732 -14.99 -7.66 12.33
C LEU A 732 -14.42 -6.75 13.41
N GLN A 733 -14.86 -5.50 13.45
CA GLN A 733 -14.34 -4.54 14.43
C GLN A 733 -15.44 -3.65 15.01
N GLN A 734 -15.26 -3.28 16.25
CA GLN A 734 -16.03 -2.25 16.94
C GLN A 734 -15.07 -1.12 17.27
N HIS A 735 -15.31 0.02 16.69
CA HIS A 735 -14.53 1.24 16.92
C HIS A 735 -15.47 2.35 17.39
N GLU A 736 -14.96 3.22 18.26
CA GLU A 736 -15.72 4.33 18.82
C GLU A 736 -14.80 5.48 19.23
N LEU A 737 -15.36 6.66 19.20
CA LEU A 737 -14.80 7.86 19.80
C LEU A 737 -15.04 7.79 21.31
N THR A 738 -13.98 7.79 22.11
CA THR A 738 -14.11 7.70 23.58
C THR A 738 -13.98 9.04 24.27
N LYS A 739 -13.44 10.05 23.57
CA LYS A 739 -13.33 11.43 24.04
C LYS A 739 -13.33 12.36 22.84
N ASN A 740 -14.06 13.46 22.94
CA ASN A 740 -13.94 14.62 22.06
C ASN A 740 -13.94 15.89 22.92
N GLU A 741 -12.85 16.65 22.86
CA GLU A 741 -12.68 17.83 23.71
C GLU A 741 -13.60 18.99 23.30
N THR A 742 -13.90 19.08 22.02
CA THR A 742 -14.72 20.16 21.44
C THR A 742 -16.22 19.88 21.62
N ASP A 743 -16.63 18.63 21.36
CA ASP A 743 -18.01 18.20 21.44
C ASP A 743 -18.16 16.83 22.12
N PRO A 744 -18.34 16.78 23.44
CA PRO A 744 -18.51 15.51 24.16
C PRO A 744 -19.76 14.72 23.76
N THR A 745 -20.71 15.31 23.04
CA THR A 745 -21.91 14.59 22.58
C THR A 745 -21.62 13.56 21.49
N LEU A 746 -20.47 13.67 20.86
CA LEU A 746 -19.98 12.73 19.84
C LEU A 746 -19.36 11.46 20.42
N GLU A 747 -19.14 11.41 21.74
CA GLU A 747 -18.57 10.22 22.40
C GLU A 747 -19.49 9.01 22.27
N GLY A 748 -18.92 7.86 21.92
CA GLY A 748 -19.64 6.63 21.59
C GLY A 748 -19.96 6.44 20.10
N ASN A 749 -19.80 7.48 19.29
CA ASN A 749 -20.01 7.41 17.85
C ASN A 749 -18.94 6.55 17.17
N TRP A 750 -19.29 6.00 16.00
CA TRP A 750 -18.34 5.31 15.13
C TRP A 750 -17.30 6.30 14.63
N LEU A 751 -16.10 5.77 14.44
CA LEU A 751 -15.07 6.55 13.75
C LEU A 751 -15.47 6.74 12.29
N ARG A 752 -15.36 7.98 11.82
CA ARG A 752 -15.73 8.32 10.44
C ARG A 752 -14.95 7.51 9.43
N ARG A 753 -15.59 7.17 8.31
CA ARG A 753 -15.05 6.48 7.15
C ARG A 753 -14.56 5.05 7.43
N GLN A 754 -14.86 4.47 8.57
CA GLN A 754 -14.41 3.13 8.92
C GLN A 754 -15.59 2.15 9.02
N PRO A 755 -15.53 1.04 8.24
CA PRO A 755 -16.53 -0.01 8.32
C PRO A 755 -16.29 -0.88 9.56
N ARG A 756 -17.35 -1.47 10.12
CA ARG A 756 -17.24 -2.49 11.16
C ARG A 756 -17.08 -3.91 10.63
N VAL A 757 -17.41 -4.12 9.37
CA VAL A 757 -17.29 -5.41 8.68
C VAL A 757 -16.62 -5.16 7.33
N MET A 758 -15.58 -5.91 7.03
CA MET A 758 -14.92 -5.90 5.73
C MET A 758 -14.21 -7.22 5.48
N GLY A 759 -14.02 -7.55 4.23
CA GLY A 759 -13.29 -8.77 3.88
C GLY A 759 -13.28 -9.06 2.39
N MET A 760 -12.75 -10.22 2.09
CA MET A 760 -12.66 -10.74 0.74
C MET A 760 -12.96 -12.24 0.76
N ILE A 761 -13.67 -12.72 -0.25
CA ILE A 761 -13.78 -14.15 -0.55
C ILE A 761 -13.43 -14.36 -2.01
N GLY A 762 -12.68 -15.40 -2.31
CA GLY A 762 -12.28 -15.73 -3.67
C GLY A 762 -12.07 -17.21 -3.88
N ALA A 763 -11.96 -17.57 -5.15
CA ALA A 763 -11.61 -18.90 -5.59
C ALA A 763 -10.63 -18.81 -6.76
N SER A 764 -9.58 -19.61 -6.71
CA SER A 764 -8.61 -19.72 -7.79
C SER A 764 -8.60 -21.15 -8.34
N TYR A 765 -8.45 -21.24 -9.65
CA TYR A 765 -8.28 -22.48 -10.38
C TYR A 765 -7.00 -22.40 -11.19
N GLN A 766 -6.19 -23.45 -11.11
CA GLN A 766 -4.96 -23.55 -11.87
C GLN A 766 -4.72 -24.99 -12.28
N ALA A 767 -4.68 -25.23 -13.57
CA ALA A 767 -4.39 -26.56 -14.12
C ALA A 767 -3.73 -26.45 -15.49
N GLY A 768 -2.50 -26.96 -15.58
CA GLY A 768 -1.73 -26.91 -16.81
C GLY A 768 -1.52 -25.47 -17.31
N ALA A 769 -1.99 -25.19 -18.52
CA ALA A 769 -1.86 -23.88 -19.15
C ALA A 769 -2.89 -22.83 -18.71
N ILE A 770 -3.89 -23.21 -17.92
CA ILE A 770 -5.03 -22.35 -17.58
C ILE A 770 -4.96 -21.95 -16.11
N ASP A 771 -5.07 -20.66 -15.86
CA ASP A 771 -5.31 -20.07 -14.55
C ASP A 771 -6.58 -19.21 -14.57
N ALA A 772 -7.32 -19.20 -13.47
CA ALA A 772 -8.47 -18.32 -13.29
C ALA A 772 -8.65 -17.96 -11.82
N ASN A 773 -9.09 -16.75 -11.55
CA ASN A 773 -9.37 -16.27 -10.20
C ASN A 773 -10.64 -15.41 -10.22
N ILE A 774 -11.53 -15.64 -9.28
CA ILE A 774 -12.67 -14.77 -9.02
C ILE A 774 -12.65 -14.38 -7.55
N SER A 775 -12.84 -13.11 -7.27
CA SER A 775 -12.88 -12.61 -5.89
C SER A 775 -13.91 -11.50 -5.73
N ASN A 776 -14.48 -11.41 -4.53
CA ASN A 776 -15.34 -10.32 -4.11
C ASN A 776 -14.74 -9.65 -2.87
N ASN A 777 -14.37 -8.38 -3.00
CA ASN A 777 -14.03 -7.52 -1.87
C ASN A 777 -15.30 -6.82 -1.40
N PHE A 778 -15.67 -7.00 -0.13
CA PHE A 778 -16.85 -6.37 0.45
C PHE A 778 -16.50 -5.49 1.64
N ILE A 779 -17.19 -4.38 1.74
CA ILE A 779 -17.07 -3.37 2.78
C ILE A 779 -18.47 -3.07 3.29
N GLY A 780 -18.67 -3.20 4.60
CA GLY A 780 -19.93 -2.85 5.26
C GLY A 780 -20.14 -1.33 5.30
N LYS A 781 -21.30 -0.94 5.74
CA LYS A 781 -21.66 0.47 5.93
C LYS A 781 -20.68 1.19 6.85
N LYS A 782 -20.57 2.50 6.65
CA LYS A 782 -19.73 3.42 7.43
C LYS A 782 -20.36 4.80 7.45
N PHE A 783 -19.84 5.70 8.26
CA PHE A 783 -20.29 7.09 8.28
C PHE A 783 -19.22 8.02 7.69
N ALA A 784 -19.66 8.98 6.89
CA ALA A 784 -18.77 9.99 6.31
C ALA A 784 -18.28 10.98 7.39
N ASN A 785 -19.05 11.22 8.44
CA ASN A 785 -18.82 12.21 9.48
C ASN A 785 -18.76 11.62 10.89
N THR A 786 -18.23 12.38 11.84
CA THR A 786 -18.08 11.97 13.25
C THR A 786 -19.41 11.98 14.00
N SER A 787 -20.38 12.80 13.58
CA SER A 787 -21.73 12.83 14.17
C SER A 787 -22.58 11.60 13.83
N ASN A 788 -22.12 10.77 12.89
CA ASN A 788 -22.81 9.58 12.40
C ASN A 788 -24.19 9.87 11.80
N THR A 789 -24.36 11.02 11.19
CA THR A 789 -25.59 11.43 10.50
C THR A 789 -25.55 11.19 9.00
N ALA A 790 -24.36 10.95 8.44
CA ALA A 790 -24.10 10.74 7.03
C ALA A 790 -23.67 9.29 6.80
N GLU A 791 -24.62 8.38 6.56
CA GLU A 791 -24.32 6.98 6.30
C GLU A 791 -23.89 6.78 4.84
N LEU A 792 -22.83 6.05 4.64
CA LEU A 792 -22.40 5.51 3.36
C LEU A 792 -22.68 4.01 3.35
N GLU A 793 -23.43 3.56 2.35
CA GLU A 793 -23.80 2.17 2.20
C GLU A 793 -22.56 1.27 2.01
N GLY A 794 -22.72 0.00 2.38
CA GLY A 794 -21.76 -1.03 2.10
C GLY A 794 -21.80 -1.45 0.63
N TYR A 795 -20.69 -1.91 0.10
CA TYR A 795 -20.59 -2.36 -1.28
C TYR A 795 -19.70 -3.60 -1.43
N GLY A 796 -19.83 -4.29 -2.56
CA GLY A 796 -18.97 -5.39 -2.96
C GLY A 796 -18.45 -5.20 -4.38
N ILE A 797 -17.14 -5.36 -4.59
CA ILE A 797 -16.52 -5.27 -5.90
C ILE A 797 -16.05 -6.66 -6.30
N VAL A 798 -16.69 -7.22 -7.33
CA VAL A 798 -16.32 -8.52 -7.89
C VAL A 798 -15.27 -8.32 -8.98
N ARG A 799 -14.23 -9.14 -8.92
CA ARG A 799 -13.15 -9.18 -9.91
C ARG A 799 -13.01 -10.57 -10.49
N LEU A 800 -12.75 -10.65 -11.78
CA LEU A 800 -12.43 -11.87 -12.50
C LEU A 800 -11.09 -11.70 -13.22
N ASP A 801 -10.19 -12.66 -13.02
CA ASP A 801 -8.93 -12.75 -13.74
C ASP A 801 -8.83 -14.15 -14.36
N ALA A 802 -8.35 -14.25 -15.60
CA ALA A 802 -8.14 -15.52 -16.30
C ALA A 802 -6.90 -15.44 -17.16
N GLY A 803 -6.17 -16.54 -17.29
CA GLY A 803 -4.97 -16.62 -18.07
C GLY A 803 -4.80 -17.93 -18.82
N TYR A 804 -4.06 -17.85 -19.92
CA TYR A 804 -3.62 -19.00 -20.69
C TYR A 804 -2.13 -18.86 -21.02
N THR A 805 -1.31 -19.78 -20.53
CA THR A 805 0.14 -19.78 -20.70
C THR A 805 0.58 -20.79 -21.76
N LEU A 806 1.29 -20.33 -22.79
CA LEU A 806 1.94 -21.15 -23.79
C LEU A 806 3.41 -21.30 -23.44
N ASN A 807 3.88 -22.52 -23.33
CA ASN A 807 5.32 -22.82 -23.27
C ASN A 807 5.86 -22.83 -24.69
N LEU A 808 6.80 -21.94 -25.01
CA LEU A 808 7.39 -21.77 -26.33
C LEU A 808 8.75 -22.47 -26.45
N GLY A 809 9.43 -22.72 -25.34
CA GLY A 809 10.72 -23.36 -25.20
C GLY A 809 10.91 -23.99 -23.83
N GLU A 810 12.16 -24.23 -23.43
CA GLU A 810 12.48 -24.75 -22.10
C GLU A 810 12.28 -23.69 -20.98
N SER A 811 12.44 -22.42 -21.31
CA SER A 811 12.33 -21.29 -20.39
C SER A 811 11.43 -20.16 -20.90
N GLU A 812 11.02 -20.22 -22.18
CA GLU A 812 10.20 -19.15 -22.76
C GLU A 812 8.72 -19.45 -22.60
N THR A 813 7.99 -18.49 -22.04
CA THR A 813 6.54 -18.57 -21.88
C THR A 813 5.84 -17.33 -22.44
N LEU A 814 4.63 -17.52 -22.98
CA LEU A 814 3.76 -16.45 -23.43
C LEU A 814 2.39 -16.62 -22.75
N ARG A 815 2.05 -15.69 -21.84
CA ARG A 815 0.77 -15.71 -21.13
C ARG A 815 -0.17 -14.66 -21.69
N PHE A 816 -1.37 -15.09 -22.04
CA PHE A 816 -2.52 -14.24 -22.37
C PHE A 816 -3.36 -14.10 -21.10
N GLY A 817 -3.58 -12.88 -20.65
CA GLY A 817 -4.38 -12.55 -19.47
C GLY A 817 -5.61 -11.73 -19.85
N LEU A 818 -6.72 -12.00 -19.20
CA LEU A 818 -7.94 -11.20 -19.22
C LEU A 818 -8.32 -10.90 -17.78
N SER A 819 -8.55 -9.63 -17.47
CA SER A 819 -9.02 -9.20 -16.14
C SER A 819 -10.25 -8.31 -16.32
N VAL A 820 -11.23 -8.49 -15.44
CA VAL A 820 -12.44 -7.65 -15.38
C VAL A 820 -12.53 -7.07 -13.97
N PHE A 821 -12.30 -5.77 -13.87
CA PHE A 821 -12.56 -5.02 -12.65
C PHE A 821 -14.04 -4.67 -12.55
N ASN A 822 -14.60 -4.76 -11.35
CA ASN A 822 -16.00 -4.46 -11.07
C ASN A 822 -16.97 -5.21 -12.02
N LEU A 823 -16.84 -6.54 -12.05
CA LEU A 823 -17.58 -7.42 -12.98
C LEU A 823 -19.09 -7.20 -12.96
N LEU A 824 -19.65 -6.91 -11.79
CA LEU A 824 -21.09 -6.70 -11.60
C LEU A 824 -21.52 -5.25 -11.84
N ASP A 825 -20.59 -4.38 -12.20
CA ASP A 825 -20.82 -2.96 -12.42
C ASP A 825 -21.46 -2.26 -11.20
N THR A 826 -21.00 -2.63 -10.01
CA THR A 826 -21.47 -2.02 -8.77
C THR A 826 -21.12 -0.54 -8.77
N ASP A 827 -22.09 0.31 -8.58
CA ASP A 827 -21.91 1.73 -8.35
C ASP A 827 -21.89 2.09 -6.86
N GLY A 828 -21.55 3.32 -6.53
CA GLY A 828 -21.53 3.81 -5.16
C GLY A 828 -20.32 4.68 -4.85
N VAL A 829 -20.09 4.89 -3.56
CA VAL A 829 -19.09 5.82 -3.05
C VAL A 829 -18.11 5.13 -2.13
N THR A 830 -16.82 5.24 -2.45
CA THR A 830 -15.76 4.69 -1.59
C THR A 830 -15.42 5.61 -0.43
N GLU A 831 -15.56 6.92 -0.60
CA GLU A 831 -15.26 7.97 0.36
C GLU A 831 -16.28 9.09 0.24
N GLY A 832 -16.78 9.63 1.35
CA GLY A 832 -17.65 10.80 1.36
C GLY A 832 -16.98 12.02 1.98
N SER A 833 -17.29 13.17 1.45
CA SER A 833 -16.90 14.54 1.85
C SER A 833 -15.81 14.63 2.95
N PRO A 834 -14.57 14.31 2.68
CA PRO A 834 -13.54 14.30 3.72
C PRO A 834 -13.03 15.69 4.10
N ARG A 835 -13.50 16.74 3.43
CA ARG A 835 -12.91 18.08 3.54
C ARG A 835 -13.78 19.12 4.16
N GLN A 836 -15.05 18.84 4.17
CA GLN A 836 -15.99 19.68 4.86
C GLN A 836 -16.22 19.01 6.20
N GLY A 837 -15.86 19.65 7.28
CA GLY A 837 -16.05 19.14 8.63
C GLY A 837 -17.49 18.71 8.87
N ASP A 838 -17.69 17.96 9.93
CA ASP A 838 -19.01 17.42 10.35
C ASP A 838 -20.15 18.43 10.33
N THR A 839 -19.84 19.71 10.49
CA THR A 839 -20.83 20.78 10.60
C THR A 839 -21.48 21.18 9.27
N GLN A 840 -20.86 20.92 8.14
CA GLN A 840 -21.44 21.31 6.84
C GLN A 840 -22.44 20.31 6.29
N ILE A 841 -22.32 19.07 6.67
CA ILE A 841 -23.19 18.01 6.20
C ILE A 841 -24.62 18.17 6.78
N GLY A 842 -24.76 18.80 7.94
CA GLY A 842 -26.05 19.03 8.57
C GLY A 842 -26.93 20.10 7.92
N GLY A 843 -26.43 20.84 6.93
CA GLY A 843 -27.17 21.93 6.27
C GLY A 843 -27.07 21.94 4.76
N GLY A 844 -26.22 21.08 4.16
CA GLY A 844 -25.99 21.05 2.72
C GLY A 844 -26.86 20.00 2.03
N GLU A 845 -27.51 20.39 0.96
CA GLU A 845 -28.27 19.47 0.10
C GLU A 845 -27.32 18.57 -0.70
N PHE A 846 -26.04 18.94 -0.82
CA PHE A 846 -25.05 18.22 -1.60
C PHE A 846 -23.76 18.02 -0.82
N PHE A 847 -23.12 16.90 -1.08
CA PHE A 847 -21.77 16.66 -0.66
C PHE A 847 -21.02 15.84 -1.71
N VAL A 848 -19.70 15.82 -1.66
CA VAL A 848 -18.88 15.18 -2.69
C VAL A 848 -18.12 13.98 -2.14
N GLY A 849 -17.92 12.99 -3.00
CA GLY A 849 -17.23 11.75 -2.68
C GLY A 849 -16.31 11.28 -3.79
N ARG A 850 -15.78 10.09 -3.61
CA ARG A 850 -15.06 9.33 -4.65
C ARG A 850 -15.93 8.20 -5.15
N PRO A 851 -16.14 8.08 -6.46
CA PRO A 851 -16.96 7.01 -7.02
C PRO A 851 -16.25 5.66 -6.92
N ILE A 852 -17.03 4.57 -6.94
CA ILE A 852 -16.57 3.28 -7.42
C ILE A 852 -16.48 3.40 -8.93
N LEU A 853 -15.30 3.15 -9.51
CA LEU A 853 -15.14 3.23 -10.96
C LEU A 853 -15.95 2.12 -11.66
N PRO A 854 -16.49 2.38 -12.86
CA PRO A 854 -17.33 1.42 -13.59
C PRO A 854 -16.54 0.16 -13.95
N ARG A 855 -17.27 -0.86 -14.43
CA ARG A 855 -16.68 -2.09 -14.96
C ARG A 855 -15.67 -1.75 -16.04
N ARG A 856 -14.49 -2.39 -15.96
CA ARG A 856 -13.42 -2.21 -16.93
C ARG A 856 -12.77 -3.54 -17.28
N VAL A 857 -12.55 -3.77 -18.56
CA VAL A 857 -11.94 -5.00 -19.09
C VAL A 857 -10.51 -4.71 -19.50
N PHE A 858 -9.56 -5.54 -19.03
CA PHE A 858 -8.14 -5.48 -19.34
C PHE A 858 -7.68 -6.72 -20.07
N GLY A 859 -6.92 -6.53 -21.13
CA GLY A 859 -6.15 -7.57 -21.80
C GLY A 859 -4.66 -7.40 -21.49
N ARG A 860 -3.96 -8.51 -21.25
CA ARG A 860 -2.53 -8.49 -20.96
C ARG A 860 -1.81 -9.61 -21.67
N LEU A 861 -0.68 -9.31 -22.30
CA LEU A 861 0.23 -10.25 -22.92
C LEU A 861 1.58 -10.18 -22.22
N THR A 862 2.01 -11.28 -21.61
CA THR A 862 3.31 -11.33 -20.90
C THR A 862 4.20 -12.37 -21.54
N PHE A 863 5.39 -11.95 -21.98
CA PHE A 863 6.43 -12.80 -22.49
C PHE A 863 7.57 -12.86 -21.48
N SER A 864 7.90 -14.08 -21.04
CA SER A 864 9.03 -14.36 -20.14
C SER A 864 10.06 -15.22 -20.87
N PHE A 865 11.37 -14.92 -20.73
CA PHE A 865 12.45 -15.59 -21.46
C PHE A 865 13.81 -15.47 -20.78
#